data_60662e9fb2f75eb60df1858127eff446
#
_entry.id   60662e9fb2f75eb60df1858127eff446
#
_cell.length_a   1.000
_cell.length_b   1.000
_cell.length_c   1.000
_cell.angle_alpha   90.00
_cell.angle_beta   90.00
_cell.angle_gamma   90.00
#
_symmetry.space_group_name_H-M   'P 1'
#
loop_
_entity.id
_entity.type
_entity.pdbx_description
1 polymer ?
#
loop_
_entity_poly.entity_id
_entity_poly.type
_entity_poly.pdbx_seq_one_letter_code
_entity_poly.pdbx_strand_id
1 'polypeptide(L)'
;MSQPKYYGLNELREMFLHFFETKGHLRLPSFSLIPQNDASLLLINSGMAPMKPFFTGEQEPPRHRVTTCQKCIRTGDIENIGHTARHGTYFEMLGNFSFGDYFKTEAIHWAWEFLTSPEWVGLDPNRLYPSVFAGNETTPADDEAFRIWHEEIGIPEDRIFKFGKEDNFWEHGSGPCGPCSEIYYDRGEKYGCGKPGCTVGCDCDRYMEVWNVVFSQFDNDGHDHYTELKQKNIDTGMGLERLAVVCQDVDSLFDVDTVMNITNKVTEITGVSYGQSREKDVSLRVITDHIRSASFMICDGVLPSNEGRGYVLRRLLRRAARHGKLLGINRPFLYEVVDTVVHENEGHYPELRERQAYITKVIRTEEENFAKTIDGGMKIFTELLNAHKEKGETVFSGADAFKLYDTYGFPIDLTVEMVEDEGMTLDRKAFDHEMQEQKTRAREARKALGDLGWAGVEFGKDIPSTEFVGYDHDSVDDAKVVALVVEGEQAEAMMSGVEGIIVLDKTPFYAEMGGQIGDTGVIRCGEAVFEVTDVQKNKGGKFMHTGKVIHGSFQLGDTVTASIDVERRMAIRRGHTATHLLDAALKAVLGDHVHQAGSLVEPDRLRFDFTHFESITPEQLLAVDTFVNDAILRGIPVVTEVLPIEEAKKKGAVAMFGEKYGDVVRVVEMGDVSMEFCGGTHLDNTAKVGLFRIKSEGSVASGVRRIEAITGKQTLEELRSGQEKLIRAAQLLKTTSNELESRIGGMLSEMKEIKSQLEKFKEQASLGEARTFLTSAKEVKGLKLVTAQRDGMDANALRKLGDFLRDKEPKIVGVLASVKDGKVTLLAVCGKEAVASGVKAGDIIKAIAPICGGKGGGKPDSAMGGGTEVSKVDDALAAVDDLILSKLG
;
A
#
# COMPACT_ATOMS: atom_id res chain seq x y z
N MET A 1 -8.35 12.07 52.07
CA MET A 1 -7.54 11.36 51.14
C MET A 1 -6.74 12.39 50.35
N SER A 2 -5.42 12.37 50.42
CA SER A 2 -4.59 13.27 49.61
C SER A 2 -4.77 12.94 48.14
N GLN A 3 -5.11 13.90 47.32
CA GLN A 3 -5.09 13.71 45.87
C GLN A 3 -3.64 13.42 45.45
N PRO A 4 -3.43 12.54 44.45
CA PRO A 4 -2.12 12.33 43.86
C PRO A 4 -1.53 13.68 43.43
N LYS A 5 -0.21 13.81 43.53
CA LYS A 5 0.48 14.97 42.99
C LYS A 5 0.37 14.92 41.47
N TYR A 6 -0.06 16.01 40.85
CA TYR A 6 -0.17 16.09 39.39
C TYR A 6 1.21 16.08 38.72
N TYR A 7 1.40 15.20 37.76
CA TYR A 7 2.58 15.17 36.89
C TYR A 7 2.15 15.03 35.44
N GLY A 8 2.81 15.79 34.56
CA GLY A 8 2.63 15.61 33.10
C GLY A 8 3.23 14.32 32.61
N LEU A 9 2.71 13.78 31.49
CA LEU A 9 3.18 12.50 30.89
C LEU A 9 4.69 12.53 30.60
N ASN A 10 5.18 13.60 30.00
CA ASN A 10 6.59 13.76 29.69
C ASN A 10 7.45 13.86 30.97
N GLU A 11 6.94 14.43 32.04
CA GLU A 11 7.61 14.52 33.36
C GLU A 11 7.72 13.12 33.99
N LEU A 12 6.66 12.32 33.95
CA LEU A 12 6.66 10.95 34.45
C LEU A 12 7.67 10.06 33.70
N ARG A 13 7.79 10.22 32.39
CA ARG A 13 8.79 9.50 31.58
C ARG A 13 10.19 9.79 32.06
N GLU A 14 10.55 11.06 32.18
CA GLU A 14 11.88 11.47 32.63
C GLU A 14 12.14 11.06 34.07
N MET A 15 11.15 11.16 34.94
CA MET A 15 11.24 10.74 36.34
C MET A 15 11.58 9.26 36.46
N PHE A 16 10.93 8.39 35.70
CA PHE A 16 11.20 6.95 35.71
C PHE A 16 12.62 6.63 35.22
N LEU A 17 12.99 7.17 34.08
CA LEU A 17 14.31 6.94 33.50
C LEU A 17 15.42 7.43 34.44
N HIS A 18 15.23 8.62 35.03
CA HIS A 18 16.18 9.16 35.98
C HIS A 18 16.25 8.34 37.29
N PHE A 19 15.12 7.87 37.81
CA PHE A 19 15.09 7.00 38.99
C PHE A 19 15.97 5.76 38.77
N PHE A 20 15.85 5.07 37.65
CA PHE A 20 16.64 3.89 37.37
C PHE A 20 18.10 4.20 37.03
N GLU A 21 18.42 5.37 36.50
CA GLU A 21 19.81 5.84 36.39
C GLU A 21 20.46 5.95 37.79
N THR A 22 19.73 6.43 38.83
CA THR A 22 20.22 6.45 40.21
C THR A 22 20.46 5.05 40.78
N LYS A 23 19.78 4.03 40.25
CA LYS A 23 19.98 2.61 40.61
C LYS A 23 21.08 1.94 39.75
N GLY A 24 21.80 2.72 38.93
CA GLY A 24 22.92 2.24 38.10
C GLY A 24 22.54 1.66 36.73
N HIS A 25 21.31 1.84 36.29
CA HIS A 25 20.89 1.42 34.96
C HIS A 25 21.45 2.31 33.86
N LEU A 26 21.77 1.70 32.72
CA LEU A 26 22.06 2.43 31.48
C LEU A 26 20.76 2.78 30.80
N ARG A 27 20.51 4.05 30.57
CA ARG A 27 19.37 4.51 29.78
C ARG A 27 19.66 4.22 28.29
N LEU A 28 18.80 3.44 27.65
CA LEU A 28 18.81 3.22 26.21
C LEU A 28 17.69 4.02 25.52
N PRO A 29 17.91 4.45 24.27
CA PRO A 29 16.83 5.02 23.47
C PRO A 29 15.79 3.95 23.15
N SER A 30 14.58 4.37 22.79
CA SER A 30 13.56 3.46 22.28
C SER A 30 14.03 2.80 21.01
N PHE A 31 13.81 1.49 20.90
CA PHE A 31 14.02 0.77 19.66
C PHE A 31 12.92 1.08 18.66
N SER A 32 13.17 0.79 17.38
CA SER A 32 12.16 0.90 16.33
C SER A 32 10.96 -0.02 16.60
N LEU A 33 9.77 0.42 16.18
CA LEU A 33 8.55 -0.42 16.17
C LEU A 33 8.68 -1.63 15.23
N ILE A 34 9.63 -1.59 14.29
CA ILE A 34 9.89 -2.69 13.36
C ILE A 34 10.86 -3.68 14.01
N PRO A 35 10.43 -4.93 14.31
CA PRO A 35 11.31 -5.94 14.90
C PRO A 35 12.51 -6.23 13.99
N GLN A 36 13.69 -6.31 14.60
CA GLN A 36 14.89 -6.77 13.91
C GLN A 36 15.15 -8.25 14.28
N ASN A 37 15.27 -9.10 13.27
CA ASN A 37 15.58 -10.54 13.43
C ASN A 37 14.52 -11.36 14.20
N ASP A 38 13.32 -10.87 14.41
CA ASP A 38 12.20 -11.62 15.02
C ASP A 38 11.01 -11.69 14.05
N ALA A 39 10.88 -12.82 13.35
CA ALA A 39 9.78 -13.05 12.40
C ALA A 39 8.44 -13.40 13.10
N SER A 40 8.46 -13.65 14.41
CA SER A 40 7.25 -13.96 15.19
C SER A 40 6.43 -12.70 15.52
N LEU A 41 7.04 -11.53 15.50
CA LEU A 41 6.44 -10.25 15.80
C LEU A 41 6.22 -9.40 14.54
N LEU A 42 5.02 -8.90 14.38
CA LEU A 42 4.71 -7.95 13.31
C LEU A 42 5.21 -6.54 13.64
N LEU A 43 4.99 -6.11 14.88
CA LEU A 43 5.42 -4.84 15.46
C LEU A 43 5.86 -5.08 16.91
N ILE A 44 6.76 -4.24 17.41
CA ILE A 44 7.19 -4.29 18.82
C ILE A 44 6.00 -3.94 19.72
N ASN A 45 5.69 -4.83 20.65
CA ASN A 45 4.52 -4.77 21.54
C ASN A 45 4.87 -4.79 23.04
N SER A 46 6.17 -4.90 23.36
CA SER A 46 6.68 -4.88 24.74
C SER A 46 8.10 -4.34 24.83
N GLY A 47 8.52 -3.93 26.02
CA GLY A 47 9.87 -3.41 26.29
C GLY A 47 10.97 -4.45 26.08
N MET A 48 10.68 -5.72 26.38
CA MET A 48 11.63 -6.82 26.31
C MET A 48 11.89 -7.30 24.86
N ALA A 49 10.88 -7.20 23.99
CA ALA A 49 10.94 -7.79 22.66
C ALA A 49 12.23 -7.47 21.86
N PRO A 50 12.72 -6.24 21.80
CA PRO A 50 13.97 -5.94 21.08
C PRO A 50 15.23 -6.41 21.81
N MET A 51 15.14 -6.85 23.06
CA MET A 51 16.26 -7.23 23.93
C MET A 51 16.34 -8.75 24.19
N LYS A 52 15.48 -9.56 23.58
CA LYS A 52 15.48 -11.04 23.75
C LYS A 52 16.89 -11.67 23.73
N PRO A 53 17.82 -11.31 22.83
CA PRO A 53 19.16 -11.91 22.80
C PRO A 53 19.99 -11.69 24.07
N PHE A 54 19.72 -10.61 24.83
CA PHE A 54 20.39 -10.37 26.12
C PHE A 54 19.83 -11.26 27.22
N PHE A 55 18.54 -11.57 27.19
CA PHE A 55 17.88 -12.48 28.15
C PHE A 55 18.32 -13.92 27.96
N THR A 56 18.54 -14.36 26.71
CA THR A 56 19.01 -15.73 26.40
C THR A 56 20.51 -15.89 26.55
N GLY A 57 21.27 -14.80 26.65
CA GLY A 57 22.74 -14.80 26.68
C GLY A 57 23.38 -15.07 25.31
N GLU A 58 22.61 -14.91 24.20
CA GLU A 58 23.15 -14.98 22.83
C GLU A 58 24.00 -13.75 22.49
N GLN A 59 23.70 -12.62 23.13
CA GLN A 59 24.47 -11.38 22.99
C GLN A 59 24.75 -10.80 24.38
N GLU A 60 25.95 -10.24 24.53
CA GLU A 60 26.29 -9.46 25.73
C GLU A 60 25.55 -8.15 25.75
N PRO A 61 24.84 -7.81 26.85
CA PRO A 61 24.15 -6.52 26.95
C PRO A 61 25.18 -5.38 27.10
N PRO A 62 24.86 -4.16 26.67
CA PRO A 62 25.75 -3.00 26.84
C PRO A 62 26.02 -2.68 28.33
N ARG A 63 25.15 -3.11 29.22
CA ARG A 63 25.25 -3.12 30.67
C ARG A 63 24.25 -4.14 31.23
N HIS A 64 24.54 -4.77 32.35
CA HIS A 64 23.65 -5.75 32.99
C HIS A 64 22.39 -5.12 33.60
N ARG A 65 22.34 -3.79 33.75
CA ARG A 65 21.18 -2.99 34.16
C ARG A 65 20.85 -1.98 33.08
N VAL A 66 19.65 -2.06 32.55
CA VAL A 66 19.19 -1.18 31.48
C VAL A 66 17.82 -0.61 31.84
N THR A 67 17.56 0.63 31.47
CA THR A 67 16.21 1.22 31.51
C THR A 67 15.89 1.87 30.17
N THR A 68 14.62 1.79 29.78
CA THR A 68 14.15 2.38 28.51
C THR A 68 12.67 2.76 28.61
N CYS A 69 12.28 3.72 27.79
CA CYS A 69 10.88 3.99 27.45
C CYS A 69 10.65 3.50 26.02
N GLN A 70 10.02 2.34 25.86
CA GLN A 70 9.86 1.66 24.58
C GLN A 70 8.54 2.00 23.91
N LYS A 71 8.59 2.46 22.65
CA LYS A 71 7.42 2.58 21.77
C LYS A 71 6.82 1.20 21.52
N CYS A 72 5.51 1.06 21.73
CA CYS A 72 4.81 -0.21 21.54
C CYS A 72 3.54 -0.01 20.72
N ILE A 73 3.22 -1.01 19.89
CA ILE A 73 1.95 -1.12 19.15
C ILE A 73 1.30 -2.45 19.51
N ARG A 74 0.07 -2.39 20.01
CA ARG A 74 -0.80 -3.56 20.20
C ARG A 74 -2.04 -3.45 19.31
N THR A 75 -2.28 -4.49 18.52
CA THR A 75 -3.35 -4.50 17.49
C THR A 75 -4.56 -5.34 17.90
N GLY A 76 -4.45 -6.14 18.95
CA GLY A 76 -5.52 -7.02 19.43
C GLY A 76 -6.74 -6.26 19.96
N ASP A 77 -6.55 -5.03 20.42
CA ASP A 77 -7.59 -4.23 21.08
C ASP A 77 -8.10 -3.04 20.24
N ILE A 78 -7.81 -3.03 18.94
CA ILE A 78 -8.19 -1.90 18.06
C ILE A 78 -9.71 -1.61 18.14
N GLU A 79 -10.55 -2.64 18.24
CA GLU A 79 -12.00 -2.51 18.34
C GLU A 79 -12.42 -1.87 19.67
N ASN A 80 -11.66 -2.06 20.74
CA ASN A 80 -11.93 -1.50 22.07
C ASN A 80 -11.51 -0.02 22.19
N ILE A 81 -10.75 0.49 21.22
CA ILE A 81 -10.28 1.88 21.25
C ILE A 81 -11.45 2.86 21.24
N GLY A 82 -11.42 3.77 22.19
CA GLY A 82 -12.48 4.76 22.41
C GLY A 82 -13.62 4.30 23.31
N HIS A 83 -13.81 2.97 23.49
CA HIS A 83 -14.88 2.39 24.31
C HIS A 83 -14.46 2.14 25.75
N THR A 84 -13.17 1.90 26.00
CA THR A 84 -12.58 1.64 27.33
C THR A 84 -11.64 2.76 27.73
N ALA A 85 -11.36 2.87 29.03
CA ALA A 85 -10.49 3.92 29.56
C ALA A 85 -8.98 3.63 29.44
N ARG A 86 -8.61 2.36 29.25
CA ARG A 86 -7.24 1.84 29.42
C ARG A 86 -6.57 1.28 28.16
N HIS A 87 -7.29 1.18 27.02
CA HIS A 87 -6.75 0.63 25.78
C HIS A 87 -6.33 1.73 24.81
N GLY A 88 -5.10 1.62 24.31
CA GLY A 88 -4.52 2.42 23.23
C GLY A 88 -3.76 1.53 22.26
N THR A 89 -3.80 1.84 20.98
CA THR A 89 -3.05 1.12 19.97
C THR A 89 -1.56 1.38 20.10
N TYR A 90 -1.16 2.65 20.18
CA TYR A 90 0.18 3.09 20.53
C TYR A 90 0.22 3.44 22.02
N PHE A 91 1.26 2.97 22.69
CA PHE A 91 1.56 3.35 24.07
C PHE A 91 3.06 3.27 24.33
N GLU A 92 3.49 3.90 25.39
CA GLU A 92 4.86 3.87 25.84
C GLU A 92 5.01 2.93 27.04
N MET A 93 5.94 2.00 26.95
CA MET A 93 6.26 1.05 28.02
C MET A 93 7.56 1.45 28.69
N LEU A 94 7.46 1.90 29.93
CA LEU A 94 8.60 2.13 30.81
C LEU A 94 9.11 0.79 31.35
N GLY A 95 10.39 0.52 31.20
CA GLY A 95 10.98 -0.74 31.64
C GLY A 95 12.34 -0.58 32.31
N ASN A 96 12.57 -1.39 33.33
CA ASN A 96 13.88 -1.63 33.93
C ASN A 96 14.21 -3.11 33.81
N PHE A 97 15.41 -3.39 33.40
CA PHE A 97 15.86 -4.72 33.01
C PHE A 97 17.14 -5.10 33.76
N SER A 98 17.21 -6.37 34.19
CA SER A 98 18.40 -6.99 34.75
C SER A 98 18.77 -8.22 33.97
N PHE A 99 20.00 -8.29 33.49
CA PHE A 99 20.56 -9.44 32.78
C PHE A 99 21.52 -10.16 33.70
N GLY A 100 20.97 -10.98 34.63
CA GLY A 100 21.74 -11.75 35.58
C GLY A 100 22.44 -10.94 36.68
N ASP A 101 21.96 -9.72 37.00
CA ASP A 101 22.55 -8.87 38.03
C ASP A 101 21.68 -8.84 39.32
N TYR A 102 20.55 -8.18 39.32
CA TYR A 102 19.58 -8.19 40.43
C TYR A 102 18.32 -9.00 40.08
N PHE A 103 17.54 -9.35 41.12
CA PHE A 103 16.35 -10.16 40.90
C PHE A 103 15.14 -9.59 41.73
N LYS A 104 14.26 -10.46 42.24
CA LYS A 104 12.97 -10.12 42.80
C LYS A 104 13.03 -9.07 43.92
N THR A 105 13.96 -9.21 44.87
CA THR A 105 14.03 -8.32 46.03
C THR A 105 14.24 -6.88 45.60
N GLU A 106 15.26 -6.60 44.83
CA GLU A 106 15.57 -5.25 44.36
C GLU A 106 14.45 -4.73 43.43
N ALA A 107 13.97 -5.58 42.53
CA ALA A 107 12.92 -5.17 41.59
C ALA A 107 11.63 -4.72 42.30
N ILE A 108 11.16 -5.49 43.27
CA ILE A 108 9.96 -5.17 44.05
C ILE A 108 10.17 -3.94 44.94
N HIS A 109 11.33 -3.85 45.65
CA HIS A 109 11.63 -2.68 46.47
C HIS A 109 11.72 -1.40 45.66
N TRP A 110 12.36 -1.42 44.50
CA TRP A 110 12.48 -0.24 43.64
C TRP A 110 11.15 0.14 42.98
N ALA A 111 10.33 -0.83 42.60
CA ALA A 111 8.98 -0.55 42.13
C ALA A 111 8.13 0.12 43.19
N TRP A 112 8.19 -0.38 44.42
CA TRP A 112 7.48 0.23 45.56
C TRP A 112 8.02 1.61 45.89
N GLU A 113 9.36 1.79 45.96
CA GLU A 113 10.00 3.08 46.21
C GLU A 113 9.59 4.11 45.17
N PHE A 114 9.64 3.77 43.88
CA PHE A 114 9.28 4.67 42.81
C PHE A 114 7.84 5.15 42.90
N LEU A 115 6.91 4.22 43.14
CA LEU A 115 5.48 4.55 43.18
C LEU A 115 5.09 5.31 44.47
N THR A 116 5.69 5.01 45.65
CA THR A 116 5.19 5.50 46.92
C THR A 116 6.02 6.61 47.54
N SER A 117 7.31 6.74 47.19
CA SER A 117 8.16 7.80 47.74
C SER A 117 7.71 9.17 47.28
N PRO A 118 7.57 10.17 48.23
CA PRO A 118 7.26 11.54 47.88
C PRO A 118 8.29 12.26 47.00
N GLU A 119 9.50 11.74 46.93
CA GLU A 119 10.57 12.23 46.04
C GLU A 119 10.31 11.86 44.58
N TRP A 120 9.54 10.81 44.35
CA TRP A 120 9.17 10.31 43.05
C TRP A 120 7.67 10.49 42.80
N VAL A 121 6.94 9.43 42.48
CA VAL A 121 5.51 9.55 42.15
C VAL A 121 4.63 9.89 43.36
N GLY A 122 4.89 9.28 44.51
CA GLY A 122 4.22 9.62 45.77
C GLY A 122 2.75 9.18 45.85
N LEU A 123 2.40 8.07 45.26
CA LEU A 123 1.04 7.48 45.35
C LEU A 123 0.76 7.01 46.77
N ASP A 124 -0.54 7.04 47.17
CA ASP A 124 -0.98 6.51 48.46
C ASP A 124 -0.76 4.99 48.52
N PRO A 125 0.14 4.50 49.42
CA PRO A 125 0.40 3.08 49.57
C PRO A 125 -0.84 2.24 49.90
N ASN A 126 -1.87 2.82 50.50
CA ASN A 126 -3.11 2.13 50.84
C ASN A 126 -4.01 1.86 49.62
N ARG A 127 -3.72 2.46 48.47
CA ARG A 127 -4.43 2.27 47.20
C ARG A 127 -3.71 1.36 46.25
N LEU A 128 -2.54 0.81 46.64
CA LEU A 128 -1.75 -0.11 45.83
C LEU A 128 -1.98 -1.56 46.27
N TYR A 129 -2.21 -2.42 45.32
CA TYR A 129 -2.54 -3.85 45.47
C TYR A 129 -1.66 -4.67 44.58
N PRO A 130 -0.64 -5.38 45.10
CA PRO A 130 0.15 -6.30 44.29
C PRO A 130 -0.56 -7.63 44.09
N SER A 131 -0.23 -8.29 42.98
CA SER A 131 -0.57 -9.67 42.73
C SER A 131 0.68 -10.53 42.58
N VAL A 132 0.58 -11.84 42.76
CA VAL A 132 1.65 -12.82 42.57
C VAL A 132 1.10 -14.08 41.93
N PHE A 133 1.97 -14.85 41.29
CA PHE A 133 1.61 -16.10 40.65
C PHE A 133 1.17 -17.17 41.66
N ALA A 134 -0.03 -17.70 41.49
CA ALA A 134 -0.64 -18.70 42.36
C ALA A 134 -0.07 -20.13 42.19
N GLY A 135 0.74 -20.34 41.13
CA GLY A 135 1.19 -21.67 40.70
C GLY A 135 0.19 -22.39 39.80
N ASN A 136 0.66 -23.42 39.13
CA ASN A 136 -0.15 -24.34 38.34
C ASN A 136 0.45 -25.77 38.44
N GLU A 137 0.00 -26.71 37.61
CA GLU A 137 0.47 -28.11 37.62
C GLU A 137 1.97 -28.25 37.25
N THR A 138 2.53 -27.33 36.48
CA THR A 138 3.90 -27.38 35.94
C THR A 138 4.85 -26.43 36.66
N THR A 139 4.36 -25.36 37.27
CA THR A 139 5.19 -24.32 37.87
C THR A 139 4.65 -23.99 39.26
N PRO A 140 5.50 -24.00 40.34
CA PRO A 140 5.06 -23.69 41.69
C PRO A 140 4.62 -22.23 41.86
N ALA A 141 3.86 -21.96 42.91
CA ALA A 141 3.49 -20.60 43.31
C ALA A 141 4.74 -19.74 43.61
N ASP A 142 4.65 -18.44 43.35
CA ASP A 142 5.77 -17.52 43.65
C ASP A 142 5.69 -17.04 45.11
N ASP A 143 5.98 -17.95 46.03
CA ASP A 143 6.01 -17.67 47.48
C ASP A 143 7.13 -16.66 47.84
N GLU A 144 8.19 -16.56 47.06
CA GLU A 144 9.26 -15.60 47.27
C GLU A 144 8.78 -14.16 47.04
N ALA A 145 8.10 -13.89 45.92
CA ALA A 145 7.51 -12.57 45.68
C ALA A 145 6.44 -12.24 46.72
N PHE A 146 5.61 -13.22 47.11
CA PHE A 146 4.62 -13.02 48.18
C PHE A 146 5.27 -12.62 49.50
N ARG A 147 6.36 -13.32 49.92
CA ARG A 147 7.11 -13.03 51.14
C ARG A 147 7.71 -11.63 51.08
N ILE A 148 8.30 -11.21 49.96
CA ILE A 148 8.87 -9.86 49.82
C ILE A 148 7.79 -8.80 50.00
N TRP A 149 6.66 -8.93 49.33
CA TRP A 149 5.55 -8.02 49.48
C TRP A 149 5.00 -7.95 50.94
N HIS A 150 4.85 -9.12 51.57
CA HIS A 150 4.23 -9.19 52.93
C HIS A 150 5.20 -8.83 54.02
N GLU A 151 6.38 -9.47 54.08
CA GLU A 151 7.32 -9.35 55.20
C GLU A 151 8.26 -8.16 55.06
N GLU A 152 8.76 -7.87 53.83
CA GLU A 152 9.79 -6.85 53.61
C GLU A 152 9.19 -5.48 53.30
N ILE A 153 8.17 -5.41 52.45
CA ILE A 153 7.44 -4.18 52.11
C ILE A 153 6.35 -3.89 53.16
N GLY A 154 5.78 -4.91 53.80
CA GLY A 154 4.80 -4.77 54.87
C GLY A 154 3.36 -4.63 54.41
N ILE A 155 3.03 -5.15 53.24
CA ILE A 155 1.64 -5.17 52.76
C ILE A 155 0.84 -6.26 53.47
N PRO A 156 -0.34 -5.97 54.02
CA PRO A 156 -1.21 -6.99 54.61
C PRO A 156 -1.57 -8.11 53.61
N GLU A 157 -1.64 -9.34 54.06
CA GLU A 157 -1.88 -10.52 53.26
C GLU A 157 -3.18 -10.40 52.45
N ASP A 158 -4.24 -9.82 53.01
CA ASP A 158 -5.55 -9.61 52.36
C ASP A 158 -5.54 -8.58 51.22
N ARG A 159 -4.39 -7.90 51.03
CA ARG A 159 -4.16 -6.95 49.94
C ARG A 159 -3.22 -7.50 48.86
N ILE A 160 -2.72 -8.73 49.01
CA ILE A 160 -1.87 -9.41 48.03
C ILE A 160 -2.70 -10.46 47.34
N PHE A 161 -2.93 -10.29 46.04
CA PHE A 161 -3.78 -11.17 45.24
C PHE A 161 -2.96 -12.29 44.61
N LYS A 162 -3.55 -13.48 44.44
CA LYS A 162 -2.91 -14.64 43.82
C LYS A 162 -3.71 -15.02 42.59
N PHE A 163 -3.09 -14.88 41.39
CA PHE A 163 -3.73 -15.19 40.12
C PHE A 163 -3.00 -16.31 39.39
N GLY A 164 -3.70 -16.90 38.42
CA GLY A 164 -3.18 -18.00 37.59
C GLY A 164 -2.22 -17.54 36.50
N LYS A 165 -1.98 -18.47 35.54
CA LYS A 165 -1.06 -18.26 34.43
C LYS A 165 -1.52 -17.11 33.53
N GLU A 166 -2.82 -16.89 33.43
CA GLU A 166 -3.36 -15.86 32.52
C GLU A 166 -2.99 -14.44 32.94
N ASP A 167 -2.83 -14.19 34.25
CA ASP A 167 -2.56 -12.87 34.80
C ASP A 167 -1.14 -12.73 35.34
N ASN A 168 -0.63 -13.74 36.07
CA ASN A 168 0.67 -13.62 36.77
C ASN A 168 1.78 -14.55 36.25
N PHE A 169 1.72 -14.97 34.99
CA PHE A 169 2.83 -15.64 34.33
C PHE A 169 3.01 -15.08 32.92
N TRP A 170 4.10 -14.36 32.71
CA TRP A 170 4.36 -13.72 31.44
C TRP A 170 5.11 -14.64 30.48
N GLU A 171 4.55 -14.83 29.29
CA GLU A 171 5.18 -15.56 28.19
C GLU A 171 4.72 -14.98 26.84
N HIS A 172 5.54 -15.07 25.82
CA HIS A 172 5.17 -14.65 24.47
C HIS A 172 5.77 -15.60 23.43
N GLY A 173 5.01 -16.62 23.07
CA GLY A 173 5.44 -17.67 22.15
C GLY A 173 6.61 -18.47 22.74
N SER A 174 7.69 -18.63 21.99
CA SER A 174 8.95 -19.23 22.46
C SER A 174 9.92 -18.19 23.02
N GLY A 175 10.70 -18.57 24.00
CA GLY A 175 11.76 -17.75 24.58
C GLY A 175 11.61 -17.48 26.09
N PRO A 176 12.32 -16.45 26.62
CA PRO A 176 12.35 -16.13 28.05
C PRO A 176 10.97 -15.83 28.60
N CYS A 177 10.64 -16.44 29.75
CA CYS A 177 9.36 -16.32 30.41
C CYS A 177 9.47 -16.53 31.91
N GLY A 178 8.41 -16.28 32.67
CA GLY A 178 8.39 -16.52 34.10
C GLY A 178 7.19 -15.94 34.84
N PRO A 179 7.06 -16.24 36.15
CA PRO A 179 6.05 -15.63 36.98
C PRO A 179 6.25 -14.12 37.02
N CYS A 180 5.15 -13.40 37.27
CA CYS A 180 5.20 -11.96 37.39
C CYS A 180 4.34 -11.48 38.56
N SER A 181 4.62 -10.24 38.97
CA SER A 181 3.86 -9.53 39.99
C SER A 181 3.33 -8.23 39.38
N GLU A 182 2.03 -8.11 39.33
CA GLU A 182 1.38 -6.89 38.85
C GLU A 182 1.04 -5.97 40.02
N ILE A 183 1.10 -4.67 39.82
CA ILE A 183 0.76 -3.65 40.82
C ILE A 183 -0.44 -2.90 40.30
N TYR A 184 -1.56 -3.01 41.02
CA TYR A 184 -2.82 -2.34 40.72
C TYR A 184 -3.03 -1.12 41.60
N TYR A 185 -3.63 -0.08 41.05
CA TYR A 185 -4.02 1.12 41.78
C TYR A 185 -5.55 1.22 41.83
N ASP A 186 -6.11 1.35 43.08
CA ASP A 186 -7.55 1.59 43.27
C ASP A 186 -7.89 3.05 42.99
N ARG A 187 -8.52 3.32 41.87
CA ARG A 187 -8.99 4.64 41.45
C ARG A 187 -10.25 5.10 42.18
N GLY A 188 -10.84 4.23 42.98
CA GLY A 188 -12.04 4.50 43.76
C GLY A 188 -13.34 3.99 43.17
N GLU A 189 -14.39 3.96 43.98
CA GLU A 189 -15.69 3.33 43.63
C GLU A 189 -16.37 3.97 42.41
N LYS A 190 -16.11 5.23 42.12
CA LYS A 190 -16.67 5.93 40.93
C LYS A 190 -16.32 5.25 39.60
N TYR A 191 -15.21 4.52 39.57
CA TYR A 191 -14.76 3.78 38.39
C TYR A 191 -15.10 2.28 38.41
N GLY A 192 -15.76 1.83 39.47
CA GLY A 192 -16.16 0.45 39.65
C GLY A 192 -17.38 0.08 38.84
N CYS A 193 -17.52 -1.24 38.55
CA CYS A 193 -18.66 -1.78 37.79
C CYS A 193 -20.01 -1.74 38.58
N GLY A 194 -20.00 -1.31 39.85
CA GLY A 194 -21.19 -1.30 40.71
C GLY A 194 -21.69 -2.69 41.12
N LYS A 195 -21.00 -3.77 40.76
CA LYS A 195 -21.37 -5.14 41.13
C LYS A 195 -20.82 -5.50 42.50
N PRO A 196 -21.57 -6.28 43.31
CA PRO A 196 -21.04 -6.85 44.53
C PRO A 196 -19.80 -7.71 44.21
N GLY A 197 -18.72 -7.55 45.00
CA GLY A 197 -17.49 -8.31 44.79
C GLY A 197 -16.51 -7.71 43.77
N CYS A 198 -16.68 -6.44 43.35
CA CYS A 198 -15.70 -5.71 42.61
C CYS A 198 -14.37 -5.64 43.38
N THR A 199 -13.34 -6.29 42.86
CA THR A 199 -12.00 -6.41 43.46
C THR A 199 -10.92 -6.35 42.38
N VAL A 200 -9.65 -6.47 42.76
CA VAL A 200 -8.53 -6.61 41.84
C VAL A 200 -8.78 -7.82 40.91
N GLY A 201 -8.47 -7.67 39.62
CA GLY A 201 -8.81 -8.65 38.57
C GLY A 201 -10.21 -8.46 37.95
N CYS A 202 -11.01 -7.48 38.43
CA CYS A 202 -12.25 -7.12 37.75
C CYS A 202 -11.97 -6.34 36.46
N ASP A 203 -12.70 -6.63 35.37
CA ASP A 203 -12.57 -5.96 34.07
C ASP A 203 -12.98 -4.47 34.05
N CYS A 204 -13.43 -3.92 35.19
CA CYS A 204 -13.77 -2.51 35.28
C CYS A 204 -12.51 -1.62 35.48
N ASP A 205 -12.70 -0.30 35.32
CA ASP A 205 -11.61 0.66 35.39
C ASP A 205 -11.24 1.11 36.83
N ARG A 206 -11.76 0.44 37.88
CA ARG A 206 -11.47 0.78 39.29
C ARG A 206 -10.04 0.39 39.68
N TYR A 207 -9.68 -0.87 39.49
CA TYR A 207 -8.35 -1.38 39.80
C TYR A 207 -7.53 -1.41 38.51
N MET A 208 -6.77 -0.36 38.29
CA MET A 208 -5.96 -0.22 37.09
C MET A 208 -4.57 -0.82 37.32
N GLU A 209 -4.20 -1.85 36.53
CA GLU A 209 -2.83 -2.34 36.48
C GLU A 209 -1.94 -1.20 35.95
N VAL A 210 -0.98 -0.78 36.79
CA VAL A 210 -0.01 0.27 36.43
C VAL A 210 1.35 -0.30 36.07
N TRP A 211 1.77 -1.41 36.69
CA TRP A 211 3.09 -1.98 36.49
C TRP A 211 3.08 -3.49 36.58
N ASN A 212 3.77 -4.16 35.64
CA ASN A 212 4.03 -5.60 35.67
C ASN A 212 5.53 -5.85 35.86
N VAL A 213 5.90 -6.59 36.90
CA VAL A 213 7.28 -6.97 37.24
C VAL A 213 7.46 -8.45 36.95
N VAL A 214 8.14 -8.77 35.84
CA VAL A 214 8.33 -10.15 35.36
C VAL A 214 9.67 -10.69 35.85
N PHE A 215 9.63 -11.87 36.44
CA PHE A 215 10.80 -12.64 36.90
C PHE A 215 11.17 -13.70 35.86
N SER A 216 11.87 -13.26 34.84
CA SER A 216 12.22 -14.10 33.69
C SER A 216 13.32 -15.10 34.09
N GLN A 217 12.90 -16.31 34.37
CA GLN A 217 13.75 -17.38 34.86
C GLN A 217 13.64 -18.69 34.09
N PHE A 218 12.69 -18.78 33.15
CA PHE A 218 12.49 -19.94 32.30
C PHE A 218 12.62 -19.58 30.83
N ASP A 219 12.90 -20.61 30.02
CA ASP A 219 12.84 -20.57 28.56
C ASP A 219 11.74 -21.52 28.08
N ASN A 220 10.78 -21.03 27.31
CA ASN A 220 9.69 -21.80 26.71
C ASN A 220 10.06 -22.19 25.27
N ASP A 221 9.98 -23.47 24.95
CA ASP A 221 10.24 -23.99 23.59
C ASP A 221 9.08 -23.74 22.60
N GLY A 222 7.99 -23.10 23.07
CA GLY A 222 6.78 -22.85 22.28
C GLY A 222 5.76 -24.00 22.33
N HIS A 223 6.00 -25.02 23.17
CA HIS A 223 5.14 -26.19 23.38
C HIS A 223 4.79 -26.40 24.86
N ASP A 224 4.82 -25.32 25.65
CA ASP A 224 4.61 -25.34 27.11
C ASP A 224 5.63 -26.19 27.89
N HIS A 225 6.84 -26.40 27.33
CA HIS A 225 7.95 -26.97 28.06
C HIS A 225 8.88 -25.87 28.54
N TYR A 226 9.06 -25.79 29.86
CA TYR A 226 9.87 -24.77 30.51
C TYR A 226 11.17 -25.34 30.99
N THR A 227 12.30 -24.74 30.59
CA THR A 227 13.63 -25.02 31.10
C THR A 227 14.18 -23.80 31.83
N GLU A 228 14.91 -23.99 32.90
CA GLU A 228 15.53 -22.86 33.63
C GLU A 228 16.55 -22.15 32.74
N LEU A 229 16.49 -20.83 32.70
CA LEU A 229 17.52 -20.00 32.07
C LEU A 229 18.82 -20.10 32.84
N LYS A 230 19.95 -20.00 32.15
CA LYS A 230 21.30 -19.98 32.75
C LYS A 230 21.49 -18.82 33.74
N GLN A 231 20.76 -17.73 33.55
CA GLN A 231 20.73 -16.54 34.40
C GLN A 231 19.30 -16.14 34.68
N LYS A 232 19.06 -15.63 35.88
CA LYS A 232 17.76 -15.04 36.26
C LYS A 232 17.76 -13.59 35.85
N ASN A 233 16.68 -13.16 35.22
CA ASN A 233 16.56 -11.82 34.65
C ASN A 233 15.34 -11.12 35.21
N ILE A 234 15.37 -9.79 35.18
CA ILE A 234 14.20 -8.94 35.42
C ILE A 234 13.81 -8.28 34.12
N ASP A 235 12.52 -8.38 33.81
CA ASP A 235 11.80 -7.65 32.78
C ASP A 235 10.65 -6.90 33.46
N THR A 236 10.52 -5.59 33.26
CA THR A 236 9.37 -4.88 33.77
C THR A 236 8.70 -4.05 32.71
N GLY A 237 7.38 -3.93 32.81
CA GLY A 237 6.58 -3.11 31.89
C GLY A 237 5.56 -2.26 32.67
N MET A 238 5.76 -0.95 32.67
CA MET A 238 4.81 0.01 33.19
C MET A 238 4.26 0.86 32.04
N GLY A 239 2.94 0.86 31.85
CA GLY A 239 2.29 1.72 30.88
C GLY A 239 2.38 3.18 31.30
N LEU A 240 3.13 4.00 30.57
CA LEU A 240 3.31 5.41 30.90
C LEU A 240 1.97 6.15 30.93
N GLU A 241 1.11 5.92 29.94
CA GLU A 241 -0.21 6.54 29.86
C GLU A 241 -1.10 6.10 31.04
N ARG A 242 -1.02 4.84 31.47
CA ARG A 242 -1.78 4.35 32.65
C ARG A 242 -1.30 5.00 33.94
N LEU A 243 0.01 5.14 34.11
CA LEU A 243 0.56 5.88 35.24
C LEU A 243 0.11 7.34 35.21
N ALA A 244 0.12 7.98 34.05
CA ALA A 244 -0.35 9.35 33.88
C ALA A 244 -1.84 9.51 34.24
N VAL A 245 -2.71 8.57 33.83
CA VAL A 245 -4.14 8.53 34.20
C VAL A 245 -4.30 8.57 35.73
N VAL A 246 -3.49 7.78 36.44
CA VAL A 246 -3.52 7.73 37.91
C VAL A 246 -3.04 9.03 38.54
N CYS A 247 -1.90 9.57 38.07
CA CYS A 247 -1.30 10.78 38.62
C CYS A 247 -2.09 12.06 38.33
N GLN A 248 -2.73 12.13 37.17
CA GLN A 248 -3.55 13.25 36.74
C GLN A 248 -5.01 13.15 37.24
N ASP A 249 -5.41 12.01 37.85
CA ASP A 249 -6.78 11.67 38.28
C ASP A 249 -7.82 11.93 37.18
N VAL A 250 -7.52 11.51 35.95
CA VAL A 250 -8.38 11.67 34.78
C VAL A 250 -9.13 10.37 34.45
N ASP A 251 -10.24 10.48 33.70
CA ASP A 251 -11.14 9.34 33.49
C ASP A 251 -10.55 8.25 32.57
N SER A 252 -9.77 8.64 31.54
CA SER A 252 -9.19 7.72 30.56
C SER A 252 -7.81 8.18 30.10
N LEU A 253 -7.11 7.32 29.38
CA LEU A 253 -5.84 7.66 28.73
C LEU A 253 -5.98 8.80 27.69
N PHE A 254 -7.19 9.01 27.16
CA PHE A 254 -7.48 10.09 26.21
C PHE A 254 -7.60 11.46 26.88
N ASP A 255 -7.73 11.47 28.20
CA ASP A 255 -7.83 12.67 29.02
C ASP A 255 -6.47 13.09 29.63
N VAL A 256 -5.41 12.28 29.39
CA VAL A 256 -4.03 12.61 29.75
C VAL A 256 -3.55 13.83 28.96
N ASP A 257 -2.82 14.73 29.60
CA ASP A 257 -2.42 16.05 29.10
C ASP A 257 -1.96 16.06 27.62
N THR A 258 -0.93 15.30 27.26
CA THR A 258 -0.39 15.27 25.89
C THR A 258 -1.37 14.66 24.89
N VAL A 259 -2.12 13.64 25.31
CA VAL A 259 -3.13 12.98 24.46
C VAL A 259 -4.34 13.89 24.27
N MET A 260 -4.75 14.60 25.35
CA MET A 260 -5.84 15.58 25.29
C MET A 260 -5.52 16.73 24.33
N ASN A 261 -4.27 17.17 24.24
CA ASN A 261 -3.87 18.19 23.28
C ASN A 261 -4.10 17.75 21.83
N ILE A 262 -3.84 16.46 21.53
CA ILE A 262 -4.15 15.87 20.21
C ILE A 262 -5.67 15.81 20.02
N THR A 263 -6.42 15.36 21.03
CA THR A 263 -7.90 15.34 20.99
C THR A 263 -8.47 16.75 20.77
N ASN A 264 -7.92 17.77 21.43
CA ASN A 264 -8.32 19.16 21.24
C ASN A 264 -8.08 19.64 19.80
N LYS A 265 -6.99 19.23 19.16
CA LYS A 265 -6.74 19.53 17.74
C LYS A 265 -7.77 18.88 16.84
N VAL A 266 -8.15 17.64 17.14
CA VAL A 266 -9.22 16.94 16.40
C VAL A 266 -10.56 17.66 16.60
N THR A 267 -10.90 18.10 17.82
CA THR A 267 -12.12 18.88 18.11
C THR A 267 -12.14 20.22 17.37
N GLU A 268 -11.00 20.90 17.29
CA GLU A 268 -10.86 22.14 16.50
C GLU A 268 -11.19 21.91 15.02
N ILE A 269 -10.65 20.85 14.43
CA ILE A 269 -10.84 20.53 13.01
C ILE A 269 -12.29 20.08 12.72
N THR A 270 -12.87 19.27 13.62
CA THR A 270 -14.20 18.70 13.44
C THR A 270 -15.33 19.67 13.81
N GLY A 271 -15.04 20.66 14.66
CA GLY A 271 -16.05 21.51 15.28
C GLY A 271 -16.95 20.80 16.29
N VAL A 272 -16.59 19.58 16.69
CA VAL A 272 -17.33 18.75 17.66
C VAL A 272 -16.65 18.83 19.01
N SER A 273 -17.39 19.21 20.06
CA SER A 273 -16.84 19.28 21.44
C SER A 273 -16.75 17.90 22.08
N TYR A 274 -15.63 17.62 22.74
CA TYR A 274 -15.44 16.43 23.56
C TYR A 274 -16.35 16.48 24.79
N GLY A 275 -16.93 15.35 25.20
CA GLY A 275 -17.90 15.26 26.30
C GLY A 275 -19.36 15.55 25.88
N GLN A 276 -19.63 15.70 24.58
CA GLN A 276 -20.97 16.01 24.07
C GLN A 276 -21.90 14.79 24.02
N SER A 277 -21.39 13.67 23.54
CA SER A 277 -22.06 12.38 23.52
C SER A 277 -21.04 11.26 23.43
N ARG A 278 -21.38 10.09 23.98
CA ARG A 278 -20.51 8.91 23.95
C ARG A 278 -20.06 8.53 22.52
N GLU A 279 -20.95 8.56 21.53
CA GLU A 279 -20.65 8.21 20.15
C GLU A 279 -19.64 9.15 19.51
N LYS A 280 -19.79 10.46 19.77
CA LYS A 280 -18.87 11.49 19.28
C LYS A 280 -17.51 11.38 19.98
N ASP A 281 -17.51 11.11 21.29
CA ASP A 281 -16.28 10.96 22.06
C ASP A 281 -15.51 9.73 21.61
N VAL A 282 -16.19 8.59 21.32
CA VAL A 282 -15.56 7.42 20.71
C VAL A 282 -14.88 7.79 19.41
N SER A 283 -15.56 8.52 18.51
CA SER A 283 -14.98 8.94 17.23
C SER A 283 -13.77 9.85 17.40
N LEU A 284 -13.82 10.81 18.33
CA LEU A 284 -12.69 11.69 18.65
C LEU A 284 -11.50 10.92 19.21
N ARG A 285 -11.74 9.95 20.12
CA ARG A 285 -10.71 9.09 20.71
C ARG A 285 -10.06 8.18 19.67
N VAL A 286 -10.86 7.56 18.80
CA VAL A 286 -10.35 6.71 17.70
C VAL A 286 -9.44 7.52 16.78
N ILE A 287 -9.85 8.71 16.36
CA ILE A 287 -9.01 9.56 15.51
C ILE A 287 -7.71 9.92 16.22
N THR A 288 -7.78 10.31 17.50
CA THR A 288 -6.62 10.68 18.32
C THR A 288 -5.62 9.52 18.46
N ASP A 289 -6.09 8.34 18.83
CA ASP A 289 -5.28 7.14 18.98
C ASP A 289 -4.60 6.74 17.67
N HIS A 290 -5.39 6.69 16.60
CA HIS A 290 -4.92 6.17 15.33
C HIS A 290 -3.95 7.11 14.62
N ILE A 291 -4.14 8.42 14.74
CA ILE A 291 -3.19 9.38 14.16
C ILE A 291 -1.87 9.40 14.92
N ARG A 292 -1.92 9.26 16.27
CA ARG A 292 -0.74 9.08 17.10
C ARG A 292 0.01 7.82 16.70
N SER A 293 -0.68 6.69 16.65
CA SER A 293 -0.12 5.39 16.23
C SER A 293 0.50 5.44 14.83
N ALA A 294 -0.24 5.97 13.86
CA ALA A 294 0.21 6.09 12.48
C ALA A 294 1.46 6.96 12.33
N SER A 295 1.52 8.07 13.06
CA SER A 295 2.67 8.98 13.02
C SER A 295 3.95 8.29 13.47
N PHE A 296 3.92 7.53 14.57
CA PHE A 296 5.07 6.76 15.05
C PHE A 296 5.43 5.60 14.13
N MET A 297 4.44 4.86 13.60
CA MET A 297 4.69 3.77 12.66
C MET A 297 5.38 4.27 11.38
N ILE A 298 4.92 5.40 10.82
CA ILE A 298 5.52 5.99 9.61
C ILE A 298 6.90 6.56 9.92
N CYS A 299 7.09 7.17 11.07
CA CYS A 299 8.40 7.64 11.53
C CYS A 299 9.43 6.51 11.54
N ASP A 300 9.03 5.32 11.98
CA ASP A 300 9.88 4.13 12.02
C ASP A 300 9.97 3.38 10.68
N GLY A 301 9.35 3.90 9.60
CA GLY A 301 9.51 3.39 8.24
C GLY A 301 8.39 2.45 7.75
N VAL A 302 7.29 2.31 8.49
CA VAL A 302 6.13 1.55 8.02
C VAL A 302 5.36 2.35 6.97
N LEU A 303 5.06 1.72 5.84
CA LEU A 303 4.22 2.31 4.77
C LEU A 303 2.91 1.54 4.63
N PRO A 304 1.80 2.23 4.26
CA PRO A 304 0.52 1.58 4.03
C PRO A 304 0.62 0.52 2.92
N SER A 305 0.21 -0.71 3.21
CA SER A 305 0.20 -1.81 2.25
C SER A 305 -1.01 -2.74 2.46
N ASN A 306 -1.13 -3.79 1.64
CA ASN A 306 -2.23 -4.76 1.75
C ASN A 306 -1.93 -5.92 2.71
N GLU A 307 -0.70 -6.07 3.16
CA GLU A 307 -0.26 -7.19 3.99
C GLU A 307 0.68 -6.73 5.11
N GLY A 308 0.81 -7.56 6.13
CA GLY A 308 1.75 -7.35 7.20
C GLY A 308 1.54 -6.05 7.99
N ARG A 309 2.63 -5.44 8.42
CA ARG A 309 2.60 -4.21 9.24
C ARG A 309 2.02 -3.00 8.51
N GLY A 310 2.18 -2.94 7.20
CA GLY A 310 1.60 -1.87 6.40
C GLY A 310 0.06 -1.97 6.29
N TYR A 311 -0.49 -3.18 6.37
CA TYR A 311 -1.94 -3.38 6.50
C TYR A 311 -2.48 -2.81 7.81
N VAL A 312 -1.76 -3.02 8.93
CA VAL A 312 -2.12 -2.44 10.22
C VAL A 312 -2.18 -0.92 10.13
N LEU A 313 -1.14 -0.28 9.60
CA LEU A 313 -1.10 1.17 9.40
C LEU A 313 -2.26 1.66 8.52
N ARG A 314 -2.52 0.98 7.41
CA ARG A 314 -3.64 1.31 6.53
C ARG A 314 -5.00 1.19 7.22
N ARG A 315 -5.20 0.13 8.00
CA ARG A 315 -6.41 -0.09 8.80
C ARG A 315 -6.65 1.07 9.76
N LEU A 316 -5.63 1.50 10.51
CA LEU A 316 -5.71 2.62 11.44
C LEU A 316 -6.11 3.92 10.73
N LEU A 317 -5.42 4.27 9.63
CA LEU A 317 -5.71 5.50 8.87
C LEU A 317 -7.12 5.51 8.29
N ARG A 318 -7.57 4.39 7.72
CA ARG A 318 -8.92 4.28 7.12
C ARG A 318 -10.01 4.30 8.17
N ARG A 319 -9.78 3.67 9.34
CA ARG A 319 -10.70 3.72 10.46
C ARG A 319 -10.83 5.15 10.99
N ALA A 320 -9.71 5.84 11.19
CA ALA A 320 -9.72 7.26 11.58
C ALA A 320 -10.44 8.16 10.56
N ALA A 321 -10.22 7.96 9.27
CA ALA A 321 -10.91 8.71 8.21
C ALA A 321 -12.42 8.46 8.20
N ARG A 322 -12.88 7.21 8.43
CA ARG A 322 -14.30 6.88 8.61
C ARG A 322 -14.90 7.63 9.80
N HIS A 323 -14.22 7.62 10.96
CA HIS A 323 -14.71 8.35 12.14
C HIS A 323 -14.76 9.87 11.90
N GLY A 324 -13.84 10.42 11.09
CA GLY A 324 -13.94 11.80 10.61
C GLY A 324 -15.23 12.05 9.83
N LYS A 325 -15.63 11.14 8.94
CA LYS A 325 -16.92 11.24 8.22
C LYS A 325 -18.13 11.16 9.16
N LEU A 326 -18.10 10.29 10.18
CA LEU A 326 -19.16 10.22 11.21
C LEU A 326 -19.30 11.54 11.98
N LEU A 327 -18.20 12.29 12.13
CA LEU A 327 -18.20 13.62 12.72
C LEU A 327 -18.53 14.75 11.72
N GLY A 328 -18.80 14.42 10.45
CA GLY A 328 -19.25 15.35 9.40
C GLY A 328 -18.14 15.92 8.53
N ILE A 329 -16.90 15.46 8.62
CA ILE A 329 -15.80 15.91 7.76
C ILE A 329 -15.85 15.17 6.41
N ASN A 330 -15.93 15.95 5.32
CA ASN A 330 -15.98 15.43 3.94
C ASN A 330 -14.73 15.77 3.13
N ARG A 331 -13.58 15.90 3.78
CA ARG A 331 -12.29 16.18 3.18
C ARG A 331 -11.18 15.42 3.92
N PRO A 332 -10.01 15.19 3.31
CA PRO A 332 -8.83 14.77 4.04
C PRO A 332 -8.47 15.79 5.13
N PHE A 333 -8.12 15.32 6.33
CA PHE A 333 -7.83 16.17 7.49
C PHE A 333 -6.84 15.57 8.49
N LEU A 334 -6.64 14.25 8.48
CA LEU A 334 -5.79 13.55 9.45
C LEU A 334 -4.36 14.12 9.47
N TYR A 335 -3.85 14.49 8.31
CA TYR A 335 -2.52 15.08 8.16
C TYR A 335 -2.37 16.43 8.90
N GLU A 336 -3.47 17.14 9.19
CA GLU A 336 -3.45 18.41 9.94
C GLU A 336 -3.22 18.23 11.44
N VAL A 337 -3.42 17.00 11.95
CA VAL A 337 -3.20 16.64 13.36
C VAL A 337 -1.74 16.27 13.63
N VAL A 338 -0.97 15.88 12.58
CA VAL A 338 0.41 15.39 12.71
C VAL A 338 1.32 16.37 13.45
N ASP A 339 1.23 17.66 13.18
CA ASP A 339 2.06 18.67 13.87
C ASP A 339 1.86 18.67 15.38
N THR A 340 0.62 18.48 15.85
CA THR A 340 0.33 18.37 17.26
C THR A 340 0.92 17.10 17.86
N VAL A 341 0.80 15.95 17.16
CA VAL A 341 1.44 14.70 17.59
C VAL A 341 2.96 14.87 17.72
N VAL A 342 3.59 15.51 16.74
CA VAL A 342 5.03 15.79 16.75
C VAL A 342 5.39 16.69 17.95
N HIS A 343 4.69 17.80 18.12
CA HIS A 343 4.93 18.78 19.19
C HIS A 343 4.89 18.16 20.58
N GLU A 344 3.89 17.30 20.85
CA GLU A 344 3.72 16.65 22.15
C GLU A 344 4.80 15.60 22.45
N ASN A 345 5.50 15.10 21.44
CA ASN A 345 6.41 13.97 21.59
C ASN A 345 7.88 14.28 21.18
N GLU A 346 8.16 15.36 20.45
CA GLU A 346 9.49 15.67 19.91
C GLU A 346 10.59 15.82 20.98
N GLY A 347 10.22 16.17 22.22
CA GLY A 347 11.18 16.29 23.33
C GLY A 347 11.87 14.97 23.67
N HIS A 348 11.21 13.84 23.46
CA HIS A 348 11.76 12.50 23.68
C HIS A 348 12.07 11.74 22.38
N TYR A 349 11.33 12.04 21.31
CA TYR A 349 11.43 11.45 19.98
C TYR A 349 11.69 12.52 18.92
N PRO A 350 12.90 13.11 18.88
CA PRO A 350 13.24 14.19 17.95
C PRO A 350 13.10 13.79 16.47
N GLU A 351 13.22 12.49 16.17
CA GLU A 351 13.02 11.94 14.83
C GLU A 351 11.64 12.23 14.24
N LEU A 352 10.62 12.42 15.09
CA LEU A 352 9.29 12.81 14.62
C LEU A 352 9.32 14.19 13.94
N ARG A 353 10.05 15.17 14.52
CA ARG A 353 10.20 16.49 13.94
C ARG A 353 11.03 16.46 12.66
N GLU A 354 12.10 15.69 12.64
CA GLU A 354 12.96 15.51 11.48
C GLU A 354 12.20 14.93 10.29
N ARG A 355 11.27 13.99 10.54
CA ARG A 355 10.49 13.29 9.51
C ARG A 355 9.06 13.80 9.35
N GLN A 356 8.68 14.91 10.00
CA GLN A 356 7.31 15.41 10.01
C GLN A 356 6.73 15.61 8.60
N ALA A 357 7.47 16.22 7.70
CA ALA A 357 7.01 16.46 6.33
C ALA A 357 6.70 15.16 5.60
N TYR A 358 7.53 14.13 5.82
CA TYR A 358 7.33 12.80 5.27
C TYR A 358 6.09 12.12 5.87
N ILE A 359 5.95 12.12 7.21
CA ILE A 359 4.80 11.55 7.91
C ILE A 359 3.50 12.19 7.40
N THR A 360 3.45 13.51 7.36
CA THR A 360 2.31 14.30 6.86
C THR A 360 1.94 13.90 5.43
N LYS A 361 2.93 13.75 4.57
CA LYS A 361 2.73 13.40 3.15
C LYS A 361 2.17 11.99 2.99
N VAL A 362 2.70 11.00 3.72
CA VAL A 362 2.21 9.61 3.67
C VAL A 362 0.75 9.52 4.14
N ILE A 363 0.43 10.13 5.28
CA ILE A 363 -0.92 10.14 5.84
C ILE A 363 -1.89 10.79 4.86
N ARG A 364 -1.54 11.98 4.35
CA ARG A 364 -2.37 12.71 3.40
C ARG A 364 -2.64 11.89 2.13
N THR A 365 -1.62 11.26 1.57
CA THR A 365 -1.73 10.46 0.35
C THR A 365 -2.65 9.26 0.54
N GLU A 366 -2.53 8.51 1.66
CA GLU A 366 -3.40 7.37 1.94
C GLU A 366 -4.84 7.83 2.19
N GLU A 367 -5.04 8.93 2.91
CA GLU A 367 -6.36 9.52 3.16
C GLU A 367 -7.02 10.01 1.86
N GLU A 368 -6.30 10.71 0.98
CA GLU A 368 -6.79 11.15 -0.33
C GLU A 368 -7.14 9.96 -1.23
N ASN A 369 -6.34 8.90 -1.21
CA ASN A 369 -6.63 7.68 -1.97
C ASN A 369 -7.87 6.97 -1.44
N PHE A 370 -8.04 6.90 -0.13
CA PHE A 370 -9.24 6.32 0.48
C PHE A 370 -10.48 7.18 0.24
N ALA A 371 -10.36 8.51 0.27
CA ALA A 371 -11.45 9.44 -0.02
C ALA A 371 -12.07 9.25 -1.42
N LYS A 372 -11.27 8.80 -2.41
CA LYS A 372 -11.77 8.49 -3.76
C LYS A 372 -12.71 7.28 -3.81
N THR A 373 -12.57 6.36 -2.88
CA THR A 373 -13.30 5.08 -2.87
C THR A 373 -14.33 4.98 -1.76
N ILE A 374 -14.16 5.71 -0.65
CA ILE A 374 -15.01 5.59 0.54
C ILE A 374 -16.48 5.93 0.25
N ASP A 375 -16.77 6.97 -0.51
CA ASP A 375 -18.16 7.39 -0.80
C ASP A 375 -18.89 6.34 -1.66
N GLY A 376 -18.18 5.79 -2.66
CA GLY A 376 -18.69 4.68 -3.46
C GLY A 376 -18.89 3.41 -2.62
N GLY A 377 -17.91 3.08 -1.79
CA GLY A 377 -17.96 1.91 -0.90
C GLY A 377 -19.06 2.02 0.15
N MET A 378 -19.22 3.18 0.80
CA MET A 378 -20.30 3.42 1.77
C MET A 378 -21.69 3.30 1.14
N LYS A 379 -21.85 3.82 -0.08
CA LYS A 379 -23.11 3.67 -0.82
C LYS A 379 -23.43 2.20 -1.10
N ILE A 380 -22.46 1.45 -1.61
CA ILE A 380 -22.62 0.01 -1.90
C ILE A 380 -22.86 -0.77 -0.60
N PHE A 381 -22.12 -0.46 0.49
CA PHE A 381 -22.35 -1.05 1.79
C PHE A 381 -23.81 -0.86 2.25
N THR A 382 -24.32 0.36 2.16
CA THR A 382 -25.71 0.67 2.55
C THR A 382 -26.72 -0.07 1.68
N GLU A 383 -26.48 -0.17 0.37
CA GLU A 383 -27.34 -0.93 -0.56
C GLU A 383 -27.35 -2.43 -0.20
N LEU A 384 -26.18 -3.03 0.05
CA LEU A 384 -26.05 -4.43 0.43
C LEU A 384 -26.66 -4.70 1.80
N LEU A 385 -26.39 -3.84 2.79
CA LEU A 385 -26.96 -3.94 4.12
C LEU A 385 -28.49 -3.91 4.11
N ASN A 386 -29.07 -2.98 3.38
CA ASN A 386 -30.52 -2.88 3.24
C ASN A 386 -31.11 -4.12 2.55
N ALA A 387 -30.44 -4.66 1.54
CA ALA A 387 -30.86 -5.89 0.88
C ALA A 387 -30.86 -7.10 1.82
N HIS A 388 -29.88 -7.22 2.72
CA HIS A 388 -29.86 -8.25 3.77
C HIS A 388 -30.97 -8.03 4.81
N LYS A 389 -31.16 -6.79 5.26
CA LYS A 389 -32.23 -6.44 6.22
C LYS A 389 -33.63 -6.67 5.65
N GLU A 390 -33.86 -6.36 4.38
CA GLU A 390 -35.14 -6.62 3.68
C GLU A 390 -35.48 -8.12 3.60
N LYS A 391 -34.43 -8.98 3.53
CA LYS A 391 -34.59 -10.44 3.56
C LYS A 391 -34.73 -10.99 4.98
N GLY A 392 -34.59 -10.16 6.01
CA GLY A 392 -34.59 -10.57 7.41
C GLY A 392 -33.34 -11.34 7.84
N GLU A 393 -32.24 -11.17 7.11
CA GLU A 393 -30.97 -11.81 7.41
C GLU A 393 -30.28 -11.03 8.55
N THR A 394 -29.67 -11.77 9.48
CA THR A 394 -28.88 -11.19 10.60
C THR A 394 -27.38 -11.34 10.38
N VAL A 395 -26.97 -11.99 9.28
CA VAL A 395 -25.58 -12.23 8.91
C VAL A 395 -25.30 -11.56 7.56
N PHE A 396 -24.31 -10.69 7.51
CA PHE A 396 -23.84 -10.05 6.29
C PHE A 396 -22.96 -11.04 5.50
N SER A 397 -23.16 -11.13 4.20
CA SER A 397 -22.47 -12.10 3.34
C SER A 397 -20.95 -11.83 3.27
N GLY A 398 -20.15 -12.91 3.43
CA GLY A 398 -18.70 -12.85 3.24
C GLY A 398 -18.28 -12.47 1.82
N ALA A 399 -19.06 -12.86 0.79
CA ALA A 399 -18.81 -12.47 -0.60
C ALA A 399 -19.03 -10.97 -0.82
N ASP A 400 -20.07 -10.39 -0.19
CA ASP A 400 -20.32 -8.94 -0.26
C ASP A 400 -19.25 -8.16 0.49
N ALA A 401 -18.78 -8.68 1.62
CA ALA A 401 -17.64 -8.12 2.35
C ALA A 401 -16.34 -8.20 1.53
N PHE A 402 -16.12 -9.30 0.81
CA PHE A 402 -14.98 -9.45 -0.10
C PHE A 402 -15.04 -8.44 -1.25
N LYS A 403 -16.21 -8.18 -1.80
CA LYS A 403 -16.41 -7.14 -2.82
C LYS A 403 -16.05 -5.75 -2.31
N LEU A 404 -16.43 -5.41 -1.08
CA LEU A 404 -16.04 -4.15 -0.42
C LEU A 404 -14.53 -4.08 -0.22
N TYR A 405 -13.89 -5.17 0.15
CA TYR A 405 -12.44 -5.27 0.34
C TYR A 405 -11.69 -5.13 -0.99
N ASP A 406 -12.02 -5.95 -1.98
CA ASP A 406 -11.27 -6.07 -3.24
C ASP A 406 -11.46 -4.86 -4.16
N THR A 407 -12.70 -4.37 -4.27
CA THR A 407 -13.07 -3.29 -5.22
C THR A 407 -12.93 -1.91 -4.62
N TYR A 408 -13.33 -1.73 -3.36
CA TYR A 408 -13.38 -0.43 -2.71
C TYR A 408 -12.29 -0.23 -1.65
N GLY A 409 -11.49 -1.26 -1.40
CA GLY A 409 -10.37 -1.19 -0.47
C GLY A 409 -10.78 -1.00 0.99
N PHE A 410 -11.99 -1.44 1.37
CA PHE A 410 -12.40 -1.47 2.78
C PHE A 410 -11.68 -2.59 3.49
N PRO A 411 -10.86 -2.33 4.52
CA PRO A 411 -10.34 -3.40 5.36
C PRO A 411 -11.49 -4.24 5.92
N ILE A 412 -11.30 -5.54 5.99
CA ILE A 412 -12.36 -6.44 6.44
C ILE A 412 -12.85 -6.09 7.85
N ASP A 413 -11.93 -5.71 8.73
CA ASP A 413 -12.25 -5.32 10.10
C ASP A 413 -13.11 -4.05 10.16
N LEU A 414 -12.90 -3.11 9.22
CA LEU A 414 -13.78 -1.94 9.08
C LEU A 414 -15.19 -2.35 8.63
N THR A 415 -15.29 -3.34 7.74
CA THR A 415 -16.58 -3.87 7.30
C THR A 415 -17.28 -4.60 8.46
N VAL A 416 -16.54 -5.36 9.26
CA VAL A 416 -17.07 -6.01 10.48
C VAL A 416 -17.66 -4.98 11.43
N GLU A 417 -16.89 -3.95 11.79
CA GLU A 417 -17.34 -2.86 12.66
C GLU A 417 -18.61 -2.17 12.12
N MET A 418 -18.65 -1.90 10.82
CA MET A 418 -19.83 -1.26 10.19
C MET A 418 -21.08 -2.17 10.22
N VAL A 419 -20.89 -3.47 10.12
CA VAL A 419 -21.97 -4.46 10.16
C VAL A 419 -22.47 -4.62 11.59
N GLU A 420 -21.57 -4.64 12.58
CA GLU A 420 -21.88 -4.73 14.02
C GLU A 420 -22.58 -3.47 14.54
N ASP A 421 -22.18 -2.28 14.09
CA ASP A 421 -22.87 -1.01 14.38
C ASP A 421 -24.37 -1.06 13.98
N GLU A 422 -24.71 -1.89 12.97
CA GLU A 422 -26.07 -2.07 12.47
C GLU A 422 -26.77 -3.30 13.07
N GLY A 423 -26.16 -3.94 14.10
CA GLY A 423 -26.72 -5.07 14.85
C GLY A 423 -26.69 -6.39 14.08
N MET A 424 -25.84 -6.54 13.10
CA MET A 424 -25.66 -7.77 12.32
C MET A 424 -24.28 -8.38 12.62
N THR A 425 -24.07 -9.64 12.19
CA THR A 425 -22.75 -10.31 12.20
C THR A 425 -22.28 -10.53 10.78
N LEU A 426 -20.98 -10.80 10.58
CA LEU A 426 -20.38 -11.04 9.27
C LEU A 426 -19.97 -12.52 9.12
N ASP A 427 -20.25 -13.14 7.95
CA ASP A 427 -19.74 -14.47 7.61
C ASP A 427 -18.24 -14.39 7.25
N ARG A 428 -17.41 -14.41 8.29
CA ARG A 428 -15.94 -14.38 8.15
C ARG A 428 -15.39 -15.57 7.38
N LYS A 429 -15.98 -16.76 7.53
CA LYS A 429 -15.50 -17.97 6.84
C LYS A 429 -15.69 -17.89 5.33
N ALA A 430 -16.84 -17.37 4.89
CA ALA A 430 -17.06 -17.13 3.46
C ALA A 430 -16.12 -16.06 2.89
N PHE A 431 -15.85 -15.00 3.65
CA PHE A 431 -14.84 -14.00 3.24
C PHE A 431 -13.44 -14.62 3.09
N ASP A 432 -12.99 -15.38 4.07
CA ASP A 432 -11.67 -16.03 4.06
C ASP A 432 -11.55 -17.05 2.91
N HIS A 433 -12.65 -17.70 2.52
CA HIS A 433 -12.70 -18.57 1.35
C HIS A 433 -12.47 -17.79 0.04
N GLU A 434 -13.18 -16.68 -0.18
CA GLU A 434 -12.98 -15.80 -1.34
C GLU A 434 -11.53 -15.27 -1.42
N MET A 435 -10.96 -14.87 -0.29
CA MET A 435 -9.55 -14.46 -0.18
C MET A 435 -8.59 -15.58 -0.58
N GLN A 436 -8.87 -16.82 -0.14
CA GLN A 436 -8.04 -17.97 -0.49
C GLN A 436 -8.14 -18.32 -1.98
N GLU A 437 -9.33 -18.23 -2.57
CA GLU A 437 -9.53 -18.42 -4.00
C GLU A 437 -8.78 -17.37 -4.82
N GLN A 438 -8.80 -16.11 -4.40
CA GLN A 438 -8.04 -15.04 -5.05
C GLN A 438 -6.53 -15.33 -5.01
N LYS A 439 -6.00 -15.73 -3.84
CA LYS A 439 -4.59 -16.12 -3.67
C LYS A 439 -4.23 -17.34 -4.54
N THR A 440 -5.12 -18.30 -4.64
CA THR A 440 -4.92 -19.50 -5.47
C THR A 440 -4.88 -19.14 -6.96
N ARG A 441 -5.84 -18.34 -7.44
CA ARG A 441 -5.84 -17.81 -8.80
C ARG A 441 -4.56 -17.03 -9.13
N ALA A 442 -4.09 -16.20 -8.21
CA ALA A 442 -2.83 -15.46 -8.36
C ALA A 442 -1.61 -16.40 -8.40
N ARG A 443 -1.59 -17.48 -7.59
CA ARG A 443 -0.54 -18.52 -7.62
C ARG A 443 -0.58 -19.35 -8.91
N GLU A 444 -1.77 -19.74 -9.37
CA GLU A 444 -1.93 -20.48 -10.63
C GLU A 444 -1.53 -19.63 -11.84
N ALA A 445 -1.86 -18.35 -11.83
CA ALA A 445 -1.39 -17.42 -12.86
C ALA A 445 0.14 -17.29 -12.87
N ARG A 446 0.79 -17.28 -11.69
CA ARG A 446 2.27 -17.33 -11.59
C ARG A 446 2.84 -18.66 -12.06
N LYS A 447 2.21 -19.80 -11.69
CA LYS A 447 2.62 -21.12 -12.18
C LYS A 447 2.48 -21.26 -13.69
N ALA A 448 1.43 -20.71 -14.27
CA ALA A 448 1.24 -20.68 -15.73
C ALA A 448 2.28 -19.81 -16.46
N LEU A 449 2.97 -18.90 -15.74
CA LEU A 449 4.07 -18.07 -16.23
C LEU A 449 5.47 -18.71 -16.06
N GLY A 450 5.54 -19.98 -15.62
CA GLY A 450 6.79 -20.75 -15.66
C GLY A 450 7.50 -20.90 -14.30
N ASP A 451 6.83 -20.67 -13.17
CA ASP A 451 7.35 -21.02 -11.85
C ASP A 451 7.20 -22.55 -11.62
N LEU A 452 7.95 -23.33 -12.36
CA LEU A 452 8.17 -24.76 -12.14
C LEU A 452 9.14 -24.87 -10.95
N GLY A 453 8.59 -24.90 -9.73
CA GLY A 453 9.37 -25.26 -8.55
C GLY A 453 9.97 -26.65 -8.75
N TRP A 454 11.27 -26.73 -8.96
CA TRP A 454 12.08 -27.96 -9.06
C TRP A 454 12.29 -28.63 -7.70
N ALA A 455 11.21 -28.82 -6.96
CA ALA A 455 11.20 -29.61 -5.73
C ALA A 455 10.86 -31.07 -6.05
N GLY A 456 11.78 -31.79 -6.69
CA GLY A 456 11.47 -33.18 -7.09
C GLY A 456 12.64 -34.13 -7.26
N VAL A 457 13.85 -33.63 -7.55
CA VAL A 457 15.01 -34.53 -7.67
C VAL A 457 15.88 -34.40 -6.44
N GLU A 458 15.81 -35.39 -5.54
CA GLU A 458 16.71 -35.51 -4.41
C GLU A 458 17.99 -36.20 -4.91
N PHE A 459 19.10 -35.49 -4.86
CA PHE A 459 20.41 -36.06 -5.09
C PHE A 459 20.99 -36.64 -3.78
N GLY A 460 21.61 -37.80 -3.84
CA GLY A 460 22.29 -38.41 -2.70
C GLY A 460 23.33 -37.49 -2.06
N LYS A 461 23.65 -37.73 -0.79
CA LYS A 461 24.67 -36.97 -0.05
C LYS A 461 26.10 -37.17 -0.58
N ASP A 462 26.30 -38.20 -1.37
CA ASP A 462 27.52 -38.59 -2.06
C ASP A 462 27.87 -37.70 -3.25
N ILE A 463 26.88 -36.97 -3.82
CA ILE A 463 27.17 -36.03 -4.90
C ILE A 463 27.57 -34.68 -4.27
N PRO A 464 28.79 -34.16 -4.56
CA PRO A 464 29.26 -32.90 -3.98
C PRO A 464 28.48 -31.69 -4.46
N SER A 465 28.56 -30.57 -3.75
CA SER A 465 28.11 -29.28 -4.22
C SER A 465 28.91 -28.84 -5.45
N THR A 466 28.28 -28.17 -6.41
CA THR A 466 28.94 -27.63 -7.60
C THR A 466 29.75 -26.39 -7.22
N GLU A 467 31.02 -26.34 -7.65
CA GLU A 467 31.85 -25.13 -7.54
C GLU A 467 31.46 -24.16 -8.65
N PHE A 468 31.02 -22.94 -8.27
CA PHE A 468 30.73 -21.90 -9.23
C PHE A 468 31.96 -21.04 -9.51
N VAL A 469 32.45 -21.09 -10.77
CA VAL A 469 33.63 -20.34 -11.22
C VAL A 469 33.27 -19.20 -12.20
N GLY A 470 31.98 -19.00 -12.45
CA GLY A 470 31.47 -18.06 -13.48
C GLY A 470 31.55 -16.58 -13.13
N TYR A 471 32.17 -16.21 -12.00
CA TYR A 471 32.56 -14.81 -11.75
C TYR A 471 33.74 -14.41 -12.63
N ASP A 472 34.73 -15.30 -12.77
CA ASP A 472 36.00 -15.05 -13.42
C ASP A 472 36.16 -15.78 -14.76
N HIS A 473 35.40 -16.87 -15.00
CA HIS A 473 35.49 -17.71 -16.17
C HIS A 473 34.19 -17.80 -16.94
N ASP A 474 34.23 -17.61 -18.24
CA ASP A 474 33.08 -17.80 -19.14
C ASP A 474 33.05 -19.24 -19.72
N SER A 475 34.12 -20.03 -19.53
CA SER A 475 34.24 -21.42 -19.95
C SER A 475 35.16 -22.24 -19.02
N VAL A 476 34.90 -23.53 -18.90
CA VAL A 476 35.74 -24.52 -18.14
C VAL A 476 35.88 -25.77 -19.01
N ASP A 477 37.12 -26.22 -19.20
CA ASP A 477 37.44 -27.33 -20.13
C ASP A 477 37.53 -28.70 -19.45
N ASP A 478 37.53 -28.75 -18.12
CA ASP A 478 37.81 -29.98 -17.33
C ASP A 478 36.73 -30.22 -16.26
N ALA A 479 35.49 -29.79 -16.48
CA ALA A 479 34.36 -30.08 -15.60
C ALA A 479 33.94 -31.55 -15.75
N LYS A 480 33.52 -32.18 -14.66
CA LYS A 480 33.03 -33.57 -14.65
C LYS A 480 31.53 -33.65 -14.49
N VAL A 481 30.91 -34.52 -15.24
CA VAL A 481 29.50 -34.87 -15.06
C VAL A 481 29.36 -35.73 -13.80
N VAL A 482 28.72 -35.16 -12.75
CA VAL A 482 28.52 -35.85 -11.46
C VAL A 482 27.09 -36.39 -11.30
N ALA A 483 26.14 -35.93 -12.09
CA ALA A 483 24.81 -36.53 -12.19
C ALA A 483 24.15 -36.19 -13.53
N LEU A 484 23.30 -37.09 -14.00
CA LEU A 484 22.38 -36.92 -15.14
C LEU A 484 20.97 -37.21 -14.67
N VAL A 485 20.00 -36.45 -15.15
CA VAL A 485 18.57 -36.65 -14.84
C VAL A 485 17.76 -36.62 -16.16
N VAL A 486 16.95 -37.64 -16.36
CA VAL A 486 16.05 -37.79 -17.50
C VAL A 486 14.68 -38.14 -16.96
N GLU A 487 13.62 -37.44 -17.41
CA GLU A 487 12.24 -37.63 -16.95
C GLU A 487 12.07 -37.62 -15.42
N GLY A 488 12.93 -36.85 -14.71
CA GLY A 488 12.88 -36.71 -13.24
C GLY A 488 13.62 -37.79 -12.47
N GLU A 489 14.25 -38.78 -13.14
CA GLU A 489 15.02 -39.85 -12.53
C GLU A 489 16.51 -39.75 -12.88
N GLN A 490 17.38 -40.19 -11.97
CA GLN A 490 18.83 -40.27 -12.23
C GLN A 490 19.13 -41.32 -13.31
N ALA A 491 19.98 -40.94 -14.26
CA ALA A 491 20.38 -41.78 -15.37
C ALA A 491 21.89 -41.91 -15.45
N GLU A 492 22.38 -43.01 -16.02
CA GLU A 492 23.82 -43.25 -16.27
C GLU A 492 24.28 -42.59 -17.56
N ALA A 493 23.38 -42.40 -18.54
CA ALA A 493 23.68 -41.78 -19.82
C ALA A 493 22.48 -41.02 -20.39
N MET A 494 22.79 -40.05 -21.25
CA MET A 494 21.81 -39.22 -21.96
C MET A 494 22.15 -39.15 -23.46
N MET A 495 21.23 -39.54 -24.33
CA MET A 495 21.43 -39.70 -25.78
C MET A 495 20.92 -38.48 -26.54
N SER A 496 21.37 -38.37 -27.82
CA SER A 496 20.89 -37.32 -28.74
C SER A 496 19.36 -37.25 -28.84
N GLY A 497 18.84 -36.01 -28.74
CA GLY A 497 17.40 -35.74 -28.78
C GLY A 497 16.74 -35.74 -27.40
N VAL A 498 17.39 -36.24 -26.36
CA VAL A 498 16.86 -36.29 -24.98
C VAL A 498 16.96 -34.93 -24.32
N GLU A 499 15.90 -34.51 -23.67
CA GLU A 499 15.86 -33.37 -22.73
C GLU A 499 16.10 -33.87 -21.32
N GLY A 500 16.88 -33.10 -20.53
CA GLY A 500 17.23 -33.51 -19.16
C GLY A 500 18.11 -32.51 -18.45
N ILE A 501 18.71 -32.96 -17.36
CA ILE A 501 19.56 -32.14 -16.51
C ILE A 501 20.95 -32.75 -16.42
N ILE A 502 21.97 -31.93 -16.60
CA ILE A 502 23.36 -32.27 -16.31
C ILE A 502 23.80 -31.52 -15.06
N VAL A 503 24.38 -32.21 -14.09
CA VAL A 503 25.05 -31.62 -12.91
C VAL A 503 26.54 -31.81 -13.04
N LEU A 504 27.29 -30.73 -12.87
CA LEU A 504 28.74 -30.68 -12.97
C LEU A 504 29.39 -30.50 -11.57
N ASP A 505 30.61 -30.97 -11.40
CA ASP A 505 31.44 -30.72 -10.19
C ASP A 505 31.82 -29.23 -10.08
N LYS A 506 32.07 -28.57 -11.21
CA LYS A 506 32.28 -27.10 -11.32
C LYS A 506 31.64 -26.55 -12.60
N THR A 507 31.24 -25.30 -12.54
CA THR A 507 30.50 -24.68 -13.63
C THR A 507 30.73 -23.17 -13.76
N PRO A 508 30.82 -22.64 -15.03
CA PRO A 508 30.79 -21.20 -15.28
C PRO A 508 29.36 -20.64 -15.37
N PHE A 509 28.33 -21.51 -15.37
CA PHE A 509 26.94 -21.11 -15.52
C PHE A 509 26.37 -20.57 -14.21
N TYR A 510 25.85 -19.35 -14.23
CA TYR A 510 25.10 -18.76 -13.13
C TYR A 510 23.71 -19.40 -13.04
N ALA A 511 23.33 -19.87 -11.89
CA ALA A 511 21.97 -20.33 -11.61
C ALA A 511 21.07 -19.15 -11.25
N GLU A 512 19.79 -19.22 -11.61
CA GLU A 512 18.80 -18.19 -11.28
C GLU A 512 18.76 -17.93 -9.76
N MET A 513 19.11 -16.73 -9.36
CA MET A 513 19.20 -16.32 -7.96
C MET A 513 19.26 -14.81 -7.85
N GLY A 514 18.69 -14.25 -6.75
CA GLY A 514 18.78 -12.81 -6.45
C GLY A 514 18.18 -11.91 -7.54
N GLY A 515 17.19 -12.38 -8.28
CA GLY A 515 16.54 -11.64 -9.36
C GLY A 515 17.30 -11.65 -10.70
N GLN A 516 18.48 -12.28 -10.77
CA GLN A 516 19.18 -12.51 -12.02
C GLN A 516 18.79 -13.88 -12.59
N ILE A 517 18.36 -13.97 -13.86
CA ILE A 517 18.04 -15.24 -14.53
C ILE A 517 19.27 -16.10 -14.76
N GLY A 518 19.08 -17.41 -14.90
CA GLY A 518 20.10 -18.38 -15.21
C GLY A 518 20.76 -18.16 -16.58
N ASP A 519 21.99 -18.66 -16.73
CA ASP A 519 22.68 -18.62 -18.01
C ASP A 519 22.20 -19.69 -18.98
N THR A 520 22.47 -19.45 -20.26
CA THR A 520 22.38 -20.40 -21.33
C THR A 520 23.75 -20.63 -21.97
N GLY A 521 23.88 -21.68 -22.73
CA GLY A 521 25.15 -21.99 -23.41
C GLY A 521 25.23 -23.44 -23.82
N VAL A 522 26.43 -24.00 -23.86
CA VAL A 522 26.67 -25.36 -24.31
C VAL A 522 27.61 -26.13 -23.41
N ILE A 523 27.34 -27.42 -23.21
CA ILE A 523 28.26 -28.39 -22.62
C ILE A 523 28.69 -29.35 -23.69
N ARG A 524 30.01 -29.61 -23.86
CA ARG A 524 30.57 -30.44 -24.91
C ARG A 524 31.42 -31.57 -24.32
N CYS A 525 31.31 -32.77 -24.91
CA CYS A 525 32.16 -33.91 -24.64
C CYS A 525 32.60 -34.50 -25.98
N GLY A 526 33.81 -34.17 -26.44
CA GLY A 526 34.23 -34.47 -27.81
C GLY A 526 33.28 -33.89 -28.87
N GLU A 527 32.66 -34.74 -29.66
CA GLU A 527 31.62 -34.34 -30.66
C GLU A 527 30.23 -34.14 -30.04
N ALA A 528 30.00 -34.60 -28.81
CA ALA A 528 28.70 -34.48 -28.17
C ALA A 528 28.43 -33.03 -27.73
N VAL A 529 27.18 -32.58 -27.89
CA VAL A 529 26.75 -31.20 -27.58
C VAL A 529 25.44 -31.28 -26.84
N PHE A 530 25.41 -30.64 -25.65
CA PHE A 530 24.23 -30.41 -24.86
C PHE A 530 23.99 -28.89 -24.85
N GLU A 531 22.81 -28.47 -25.31
CA GLU A 531 22.39 -27.07 -25.27
C GLU A 531 21.70 -26.79 -23.95
N VAL A 532 22.27 -25.89 -23.15
CA VAL A 532 21.74 -25.47 -21.86
C VAL A 532 20.76 -24.30 -22.07
N THR A 533 19.52 -24.51 -21.64
CA THR A 533 18.45 -23.53 -21.79
C THR A 533 18.14 -22.79 -20.47
N ASP A 534 18.42 -23.43 -19.31
CA ASP A 534 18.25 -22.85 -17.98
C ASP A 534 19.19 -23.50 -16.96
N VAL A 535 19.48 -22.75 -15.88
CA VAL A 535 20.29 -23.26 -14.78
C VAL A 535 19.67 -22.87 -13.45
N GLN A 536 19.38 -23.85 -12.61
CA GLN A 536 18.82 -23.70 -11.27
C GLN A 536 19.76 -24.28 -10.22
N LYS A 537 19.67 -23.76 -8.99
CA LYS A 537 20.45 -24.26 -7.84
C LYS A 537 19.54 -24.86 -6.79
N ASN A 538 19.82 -26.10 -6.37
CA ASN A 538 19.05 -26.74 -5.30
C ASN A 538 19.59 -26.38 -3.91
N LYS A 539 18.85 -26.76 -2.85
CA LYS A 539 19.27 -26.54 -1.44
C LYS A 539 20.60 -27.21 -1.07
N GLY A 540 21.01 -28.25 -1.78
CA GLY A 540 22.26 -28.93 -1.59
C GLY A 540 23.47 -28.32 -2.35
N GLY A 541 23.29 -27.11 -2.92
CA GLY A 541 24.35 -26.39 -3.61
C GLY A 541 24.72 -26.94 -4.99
N LYS A 542 23.90 -27.82 -5.58
CA LYS A 542 24.11 -28.38 -6.91
C LYS A 542 23.50 -27.54 -7.99
N PHE A 543 24.25 -27.22 -9.05
CA PHE A 543 23.78 -26.46 -10.22
C PHE A 543 23.23 -27.43 -11.25
N MET A 544 21.97 -27.31 -11.56
CA MET A 544 21.20 -28.16 -12.48
C MET A 544 21.09 -27.46 -13.83
N HIS A 545 21.88 -27.93 -14.80
CA HIS A 545 21.87 -27.41 -16.16
C HIS A 545 20.79 -28.13 -16.95
N THR A 546 19.66 -27.49 -17.15
CA THR A 546 18.53 -28.01 -17.92
C THR A 546 18.74 -27.73 -19.41
N GLY A 547 18.48 -28.70 -20.24
CA GLY A 547 18.65 -28.54 -21.69
C GLY A 547 18.39 -29.81 -22.49
N LYS A 548 19.00 -29.87 -23.66
CA LYS A 548 18.79 -30.95 -24.63
C LYS A 548 20.11 -31.42 -25.25
N VAL A 549 20.29 -32.72 -25.39
CA VAL A 549 21.39 -33.28 -26.17
C VAL A 549 21.09 -33.07 -27.64
N ILE A 550 21.84 -32.20 -28.29
CA ILE A 550 21.71 -31.89 -29.74
C ILE A 550 22.39 -32.95 -30.58
N HIS A 551 23.56 -33.42 -30.15
CA HIS A 551 24.36 -34.43 -30.84
C HIS A 551 25.12 -35.28 -29.84
N GLY A 552 25.33 -36.57 -30.18
CA GLY A 552 26.15 -37.50 -29.39
C GLY A 552 25.45 -38.03 -28.14
N SER A 553 26.24 -38.31 -27.08
CA SER A 553 25.75 -38.77 -25.78
C SER A 553 26.66 -38.31 -24.67
N PHE A 554 26.09 -38.19 -23.47
CA PHE A 554 26.78 -37.87 -22.21
C PHE A 554 26.63 -39.05 -21.25
N GLN A 555 27.68 -39.34 -20.49
CA GLN A 555 27.71 -40.40 -19.45
C GLN A 555 28.14 -39.80 -18.12
N LEU A 556 27.76 -40.49 -17.05
CA LEU A 556 28.25 -40.17 -15.73
C LEU A 556 29.78 -40.30 -15.67
N GLY A 557 30.45 -39.27 -15.15
CA GLY A 557 31.93 -39.24 -15.07
C GLY A 557 32.65 -38.64 -16.29
N ASP A 558 31.91 -38.29 -17.35
CA ASP A 558 32.51 -37.63 -18.51
C ASP A 558 33.18 -36.31 -18.12
N THR A 559 34.33 -36.05 -18.77
CA THR A 559 35.02 -34.77 -18.68
C THR A 559 34.53 -33.89 -19.82
N VAL A 560 34.01 -32.72 -19.50
CA VAL A 560 33.30 -31.86 -20.47
C VAL A 560 33.88 -30.43 -20.44
N THR A 561 33.73 -29.77 -21.59
CA THR A 561 33.86 -28.31 -21.70
C THR A 561 32.50 -27.68 -21.51
N ALA A 562 32.36 -26.83 -20.49
CA ALA A 562 31.13 -26.07 -20.22
C ALA A 562 31.37 -24.59 -20.55
N SER A 563 30.58 -24.03 -21.46
CA SER A 563 30.74 -22.66 -21.95
C SER A 563 29.40 -21.94 -22.00
N ILE A 564 29.35 -20.76 -21.40
CA ILE A 564 28.15 -19.90 -21.40
C ILE A 564 28.00 -19.12 -22.70
N ASP A 565 26.79 -18.61 -22.98
CA ASP A 565 26.56 -17.56 -23.95
C ASP A 565 27.08 -16.22 -23.39
N VAL A 566 28.27 -15.85 -23.83
CA VAL A 566 28.97 -14.67 -23.30
C VAL A 566 28.24 -13.37 -23.67
N GLU A 567 27.63 -13.29 -24.87
CA GLU A 567 26.92 -12.07 -25.28
C GLU A 567 25.68 -11.86 -24.39
N ARG A 568 24.93 -12.92 -24.14
CA ARG A 568 23.77 -12.93 -23.24
C ARG A 568 24.19 -12.60 -21.80
N ARG A 569 25.24 -13.22 -21.27
CA ARG A 569 25.76 -12.92 -19.92
C ARG A 569 26.19 -11.44 -19.80
N MET A 570 26.85 -10.90 -20.81
CA MET A 570 27.26 -9.50 -20.81
C MET A 570 26.07 -8.54 -20.83
N ALA A 571 24.97 -8.88 -21.51
CA ALA A 571 23.73 -8.11 -21.47
C ALA A 571 23.11 -8.14 -20.04
N ILE A 572 23.06 -9.31 -19.41
CA ILE A 572 22.61 -9.48 -18.03
C ILE A 572 23.48 -8.68 -17.04
N ARG A 573 24.83 -8.77 -17.15
CA ARG A 573 25.77 -8.00 -16.31
C ARG A 573 25.53 -6.50 -16.44
N ARG A 574 25.19 -5.97 -17.64
CA ARG A 574 24.80 -4.57 -17.83
C ARG A 574 23.54 -4.22 -17.06
N GLY A 575 22.49 -5.03 -17.23
CA GLY A 575 21.23 -4.86 -16.52
C GLY A 575 21.42 -4.91 -15.01
N HIS A 576 22.17 -5.88 -14.51
CA HIS A 576 22.36 -6.07 -13.06
C HIS A 576 23.17 -4.91 -12.44
N THR A 577 24.26 -4.50 -13.09
CA THR A 577 25.01 -3.32 -12.65
C THR A 577 24.16 -2.05 -12.67
N ALA A 578 23.33 -1.87 -13.72
CA ALA A 578 22.39 -0.75 -13.78
C ALA A 578 21.30 -0.80 -12.72
N THR A 579 20.91 -1.99 -12.24
CA THR A 579 19.91 -2.15 -11.17
C THR A 579 20.41 -1.53 -9.86
N HIS A 580 21.67 -1.73 -9.48
CA HIS A 580 22.27 -1.09 -8.31
C HIS A 580 22.35 0.45 -8.46
N LEU A 581 22.72 0.91 -9.65
CA LEU A 581 22.72 2.37 -9.94
C LEU A 581 21.31 2.96 -9.88
N LEU A 582 20.30 2.21 -10.32
CA LEU A 582 18.89 2.60 -10.24
C LEU A 582 18.38 2.66 -8.80
N ASP A 583 18.73 1.68 -7.95
CA ASP A 583 18.36 1.71 -6.52
C ASP A 583 18.95 2.94 -5.83
N ALA A 584 20.25 3.21 -6.06
CA ALA A 584 20.90 4.41 -5.54
C ALA A 584 20.25 5.70 -6.04
N ALA A 585 19.92 5.78 -7.33
CA ALA A 585 19.26 6.92 -7.93
C ALA A 585 17.86 7.18 -7.34
N LEU A 586 17.08 6.12 -7.15
CA LEU A 586 15.75 6.20 -6.55
C LEU A 586 15.82 6.70 -5.10
N LYS A 587 16.77 6.20 -4.30
CA LYS A 587 17.01 6.70 -2.93
C LYS A 587 17.42 8.17 -2.94
N ALA A 588 18.32 8.57 -3.82
CA ALA A 588 18.79 9.95 -3.92
C ALA A 588 17.68 10.93 -4.35
N VAL A 589 16.77 10.53 -5.23
CA VAL A 589 15.71 11.40 -5.78
C VAL A 589 14.44 11.38 -4.95
N LEU A 590 14.05 10.21 -4.43
CA LEU A 590 12.78 10.00 -3.74
C LEU A 590 12.92 9.95 -2.21
N GLY A 591 14.10 9.59 -1.71
CA GLY A 591 14.42 9.52 -0.28
C GLY A 591 14.68 8.11 0.24
N ASP A 592 15.16 8.03 1.49
CA ASP A 592 15.65 6.81 2.14
C ASP A 592 14.59 5.74 2.41
N HIS A 593 13.31 6.06 2.25
CA HIS A 593 12.20 5.10 2.37
C HIS A 593 12.13 4.13 1.19
N VAL A 594 12.89 4.38 0.13
CA VAL A 594 12.96 3.48 -1.01
C VAL A 594 13.77 2.25 -0.64
N HIS A 595 13.10 1.09 -0.69
CA HIS A 595 13.71 -0.21 -0.48
C HIS A 595 13.29 -1.16 -1.59
N GLN A 596 14.20 -2.02 -2.01
CA GLN A 596 13.89 -3.05 -2.99
C GLN A 596 12.81 -3.98 -2.45
N ALA A 597 11.74 -4.17 -3.24
CA ALA A 597 10.66 -5.12 -3.00
C ALA A 597 10.73 -6.34 -3.93
N GLY A 598 11.46 -6.22 -5.03
CA GLY A 598 11.71 -7.28 -5.99
C GLY A 598 12.61 -6.81 -7.13
N SER A 599 13.22 -7.76 -7.82
CA SER A 599 14.11 -7.49 -8.96
C SER A 599 14.00 -8.63 -9.99
N LEU A 600 14.18 -8.30 -11.25
CA LEU A 600 14.37 -9.28 -12.32
C LEU A 600 15.30 -8.68 -13.37
N VAL A 601 16.37 -9.38 -13.69
CA VAL A 601 17.36 -8.95 -14.69
C VAL A 601 17.43 -9.98 -15.80
N GLU A 602 17.01 -9.56 -16.99
CA GLU A 602 16.99 -10.32 -18.25
C GLU A 602 17.97 -9.70 -19.27
N PRO A 603 18.30 -10.36 -20.37
CA PRO A 603 19.24 -9.82 -21.37
C PRO A 603 18.75 -8.55 -22.05
N ASP A 604 17.45 -8.39 -22.20
CA ASP A 604 16.79 -7.32 -22.95
C ASP A 604 16.16 -6.23 -22.07
N ARG A 605 15.98 -6.52 -20.78
CA ARG A 605 15.40 -5.57 -19.81
C ARG A 605 15.81 -5.87 -18.37
N LEU A 606 15.64 -4.89 -17.53
CA LEU A 606 15.62 -5.07 -16.08
C LEU A 606 14.29 -4.56 -15.53
N ARG A 607 13.85 -5.17 -14.43
CA ARG A 607 12.67 -4.79 -13.66
C ARG A 607 13.07 -4.58 -12.21
N PHE A 608 12.67 -3.48 -11.65
CA PHE A 608 12.94 -3.13 -10.26
C PHE A 608 11.65 -2.71 -9.56
N ASP A 609 11.25 -3.46 -8.54
CA ASP A 609 10.10 -3.20 -7.69
C ASP A 609 10.61 -2.61 -6.39
N PHE A 610 10.03 -1.49 -5.94
CA PHE A 610 10.52 -0.76 -4.77
C PHE A 610 9.36 -0.12 -4.00
N THR A 611 9.61 0.16 -2.72
CA THR A 611 8.64 0.81 -1.86
C THR A 611 8.55 2.30 -2.18
N HIS A 612 7.37 2.77 -2.56
CA HIS A 612 7.04 4.18 -2.71
C HIS A 612 5.52 4.37 -2.74
N PHE A 613 5.03 5.42 -2.10
CA PHE A 613 3.61 5.61 -1.80
C PHE A 613 2.85 6.47 -2.82
N GLU A 614 3.53 7.12 -3.77
CA GLU A 614 2.91 7.98 -4.79
C GLU A 614 3.44 7.68 -6.20
N SER A 615 2.82 8.27 -7.21
CA SER A 615 3.32 8.21 -8.58
C SER A 615 4.54 9.10 -8.74
N ILE A 616 5.56 8.58 -9.44
CA ILE A 616 6.77 9.35 -9.74
C ILE A 616 6.44 10.36 -10.84
N THR A 617 6.86 11.61 -10.66
CA THR A 617 6.64 12.64 -11.67
C THR A 617 7.59 12.49 -12.84
N PRO A 618 7.24 13.03 -14.03
CA PRO A 618 8.15 13.02 -15.18
C PRO A 618 9.52 13.65 -14.88
N GLU A 619 9.56 14.69 -14.05
CA GLU A 619 10.76 15.38 -13.62
C GLU A 619 11.63 14.49 -12.74
N GLN A 620 11.00 13.74 -11.81
CA GLN A 620 11.70 12.77 -10.96
C GLN A 620 12.23 11.60 -11.77
N LEU A 621 11.44 11.06 -12.73
CA LEU A 621 11.91 10.01 -13.62
C LEU A 621 13.11 10.46 -14.45
N LEU A 622 13.09 11.70 -14.96
CA LEU A 622 14.21 12.27 -15.68
C LEU A 622 15.45 12.44 -14.77
N ALA A 623 15.25 12.84 -13.52
CA ALA A 623 16.35 12.97 -12.55
C ALA A 623 16.98 11.60 -12.23
N VAL A 624 16.16 10.55 -12.06
CA VAL A 624 16.65 9.17 -11.87
C VAL A 624 17.41 8.68 -13.10
N ASP A 625 16.85 8.83 -14.30
CA ASP A 625 17.50 8.46 -15.56
C ASP A 625 18.84 9.19 -15.73
N THR A 626 18.87 10.48 -15.44
CA THR A 626 20.09 11.31 -15.50
C THR A 626 21.13 10.83 -14.50
N PHE A 627 20.75 10.60 -13.23
CA PHE A 627 21.67 10.12 -12.20
C PHE A 627 22.35 8.80 -12.61
N VAL A 628 21.58 7.83 -13.12
CA VAL A 628 22.12 6.55 -13.56
C VAL A 628 23.08 6.74 -14.73
N ASN A 629 22.71 7.53 -15.73
CA ASN A 629 23.60 7.77 -16.89
C ASN A 629 24.85 8.56 -16.51
N ASP A 630 24.78 9.51 -15.57
CA ASP A 630 25.95 10.22 -15.05
C ASP A 630 26.92 9.28 -14.31
N ALA A 631 26.40 8.34 -13.51
CA ALA A 631 27.22 7.31 -12.88
C ALA A 631 27.87 6.36 -13.90
N ILE A 632 27.17 6.04 -14.99
CA ILE A 632 27.72 5.28 -16.11
C ILE A 632 28.86 6.05 -16.76
N LEU A 633 28.63 7.32 -17.08
CA LEU A 633 29.63 8.17 -17.74
C LEU A 633 30.86 8.44 -16.90
N ARG A 634 30.74 8.44 -15.57
CA ARG A 634 31.89 8.56 -14.64
C ARG A 634 32.85 7.36 -14.76
N GLY A 635 32.43 6.23 -15.29
CA GLY A 635 33.30 5.05 -15.45
C GLY A 635 33.81 4.51 -14.12
N ILE A 636 32.94 4.38 -13.13
CA ILE A 636 33.28 3.96 -11.76
C ILE A 636 33.72 2.48 -11.77
N PRO A 637 34.86 2.11 -11.16
CA PRO A 637 35.21 0.71 -10.96
C PRO A 637 34.17 -0.01 -10.11
N VAL A 638 33.80 -1.22 -10.52
CA VAL A 638 32.92 -2.10 -9.74
C VAL A 638 33.79 -3.11 -9.02
N VAL A 639 33.92 -2.94 -7.72
CA VAL A 639 34.78 -3.76 -6.87
C VAL A 639 33.91 -4.79 -6.13
N THR A 640 34.41 -6.03 -6.09
CA THR A 640 33.72 -7.10 -5.35
C THR A 640 34.63 -7.63 -4.27
N GLU A 641 34.12 -7.73 -3.06
CA GLU A 641 34.81 -8.32 -1.91
C GLU A 641 33.93 -9.38 -1.23
N VAL A 642 34.57 -10.39 -0.69
CA VAL A 642 33.93 -11.43 0.13
C VAL A 642 34.35 -11.19 1.57
N LEU A 643 33.40 -10.80 2.43
CA LEU A 643 33.68 -10.35 3.79
C LEU A 643 32.77 -11.05 4.81
N PRO A 644 33.20 -11.18 6.07
CA PRO A 644 32.30 -11.50 7.17
C PRO A 644 31.17 -10.46 7.23
N ILE A 645 29.94 -10.91 7.50
CA ILE A 645 28.74 -10.06 7.46
C ILE A 645 28.86 -8.83 8.37
N GLU A 646 29.48 -8.98 9.53
CA GLU A 646 29.68 -7.86 10.48
C GLU A 646 30.68 -6.81 9.97
N GLU A 647 31.69 -7.22 9.21
CA GLU A 647 32.63 -6.30 8.56
C GLU A 647 31.97 -5.56 7.42
N ALA A 648 31.15 -6.27 6.63
CA ALA A 648 30.42 -5.68 5.52
C ALA A 648 29.42 -4.62 6.01
N LYS A 649 28.69 -4.88 7.10
CA LYS A 649 27.81 -3.91 7.75
C LYS A 649 28.56 -2.69 8.28
N LYS A 650 29.73 -2.87 8.88
CA LYS A 650 30.57 -1.77 9.36
C LYS A 650 31.09 -0.88 8.25
N LYS A 651 31.29 -1.43 7.03
CA LYS A 651 31.62 -0.65 5.84
C LYS A 651 30.41 0.15 5.30
N GLY A 652 29.21 -0.07 5.79
CA GLY A 652 27.99 0.59 5.33
C GLY A 652 27.30 -0.12 4.17
N ALA A 653 27.65 -1.37 3.89
CA ALA A 653 26.99 -2.13 2.81
C ALA A 653 25.53 -2.45 3.15
N VAL A 654 24.64 -2.17 2.21
CA VAL A 654 23.21 -2.35 2.36
C VAL A 654 22.83 -3.82 2.08
N ALA A 655 22.10 -4.42 3.01
CA ALA A 655 21.52 -5.75 2.86
C ALA A 655 20.08 -5.64 2.38
N MET A 656 19.61 -6.57 1.54
CA MET A 656 18.20 -6.65 1.17
C MET A 656 17.36 -7.03 2.37
N PHE A 657 16.24 -6.35 2.53
CA PHE A 657 15.33 -6.56 3.65
C PHE A 657 14.64 -7.93 3.56
N GLY A 658 14.77 -8.74 4.63
CA GLY A 658 14.07 -10.03 4.72
C GLY A 658 14.83 -11.24 4.17
N GLU A 659 16.03 -11.08 3.62
CA GLU A 659 16.88 -12.20 3.22
C GLU A 659 17.76 -12.69 4.39
N LYS A 660 17.95 -14.01 4.44
CA LYS A 660 18.88 -14.64 5.40
C LYS A 660 20.24 -14.83 4.72
N TYR A 661 21.22 -14.12 5.22
CA TYR A 661 22.59 -14.22 4.74
C TYR A 661 23.39 -15.20 5.63
N GLY A 662 24.39 -15.84 5.04
CA GLY A 662 25.37 -16.63 5.80
C GLY A 662 26.36 -15.74 6.55
N ASP A 663 27.31 -16.39 7.28
CA ASP A 663 28.34 -15.68 8.04
C ASP A 663 29.28 -14.85 7.15
N VAL A 664 29.39 -15.19 5.87
CA VAL A 664 30.18 -14.51 4.85
C VAL A 664 29.31 -14.07 3.71
N VAL A 665 29.47 -12.81 3.29
CA VAL A 665 28.69 -12.17 2.24
C VAL A 665 29.57 -11.60 1.15
N ARG A 666 29.05 -11.56 -0.08
CA ARG A 666 29.69 -10.89 -1.21
C ARG A 666 29.13 -9.47 -1.28
N VAL A 667 30.03 -8.48 -1.24
CA VAL A 667 29.74 -7.05 -1.33
C VAL A 667 30.16 -6.55 -2.68
N VAL A 668 29.27 -5.84 -3.37
CA VAL A 668 29.53 -5.15 -4.64
C VAL A 668 29.53 -3.65 -4.37
N GLU A 669 30.65 -3.01 -4.65
CA GLU A 669 30.88 -1.59 -4.44
C GLU A 669 31.07 -0.86 -5.79
N MET A 670 30.40 0.28 -5.95
CA MET A 670 30.50 1.19 -7.10
C MET A 670 30.87 2.59 -6.59
N GLY A 671 32.07 2.72 -6.04
CA GLY A 671 32.59 3.97 -5.48
C GLY A 671 31.68 4.57 -4.40
N ASP A 672 31.34 5.82 -4.55
CA ASP A 672 30.45 6.59 -3.67
C ASP A 672 28.95 6.43 -4.00
N VAL A 673 28.59 5.64 -5.01
CA VAL A 673 27.22 5.55 -5.52
C VAL A 673 26.44 4.42 -4.88
N SER A 674 27.00 3.19 -4.83
CA SER A 674 26.32 2.02 -4.30
C SER A 674 27.28 1.06 -3.63
N MET A 675 26.87 0.48 -2.50
CA MET A 675 27.56 -0.63 -1.82
C MET A 675 26.51 -1.58 -1.24
N GLU A 676 26.38 -2.78 -1.83
CA GLU A 676 25.28 -3.69 -1.51
C GLU A 676 25.75 -5.14 -1.41
N PHE A 677 25.02 -5.96 -0.64
CA PHE A 677 25.18 -7.41 -0.64
C PHE A 677 24.58 -7.98 -1.92
N CYS A 678 25.43 -8.55 -2.76
CA CYS A 678 24.97 -9.10 -4.03
C CYS A 678 25.77 -10.32 -4.50
N GLY A 679 25.06 -11.44 -4.75
CA GLY A 679 25.63 -12.66 -5.31
C GLY A 679 25.60 -12.73 -6.84
N GLY A 680 25.10 -11.72 -7.52
CA GLY A 680 24.95 -11.70 -8.97
C GLY A 680 26.24 -11.41 -9.73
N THR A 681 26.17 -11.52 -11.07
CA THR A 681 27.32 -11.23 -11.95
C THR A 681 27.27 -9.77 -12.38
N HIS A 682 28.38 -9.06 -12.29
CA HIS A 682 28.51 -7.63 -12.59
C HIS A 682 29.58 -7.34 -13.64
N LEU A 683 29.51 -6.15 -14.20
CA LEU A 683 30.62 -5.57 -14.94
C LEU A 683 31.72 -5.16 -13.98
N ASP A 684 32.92 -4.97 -14.46
CA ASP A 684 34.07 -4.44 -13.73
C ASP A 684 34.14 -2.90 -13.72
N ASN A 685 33.29 -2.24 -14.51
CA ASN A 685 33.24 -0.78 -14.62
C ASN A 685 31.86 -0.34 -15.09
N THR A 686 31.33 0.72 -14.50
CA THR A 686 29.98 1.25 -14.84
C THR A 686 29.86 1.74 -16.28
N ALA A 687 30.94 2.24 -16.89
CA ALA A 687 30.90 2.68 -18.30
C ALA A 687 30.54 1.56 -19.28
N LYS A 688 30.80 0.29 -18.93
CA LYS A 688 30.43 -0.88 -19.75
C LYS A 688 28.92 -1.17 -19.79
N VAL A 689 28.12 -0.53 -18.93
CA VAL A 689 26.65 -0.55 -19.01
C VAL A 689 26.20 0.07 -20.35
N GLY A 690 26.92 1.07 -20.83
CA GLY A 690 26.61 1.81 -22.02
C GLY A 690 25.56 2.90 -21.76
N LEU A 691 24.38 2.75 -22.35
CA LEU A 691 23.26 3.67 -22.12
C LEU A 691 22.21 2.99 -21.23
N PHE A 692 21.57 3.77 -20.37
CA PHE A 692 20.41 3.34 -19.58
C PHE A 692 19.19 4.17 -19.96
N ARG A 693 18.02 3.57 -19.92
CA ARG A 693 16.75 4.26 -20.15
C ARG A 693 15.60 3.58 -19.42
N ILE A 694 14.80 4.39 -18.72
CA ILE A 694 13.53 3.95 -18.14
C ILE A 694 12.50 3.80 -19.26
N LYS A 695 11.82 2.64 -19.32
CA LYS A 695 10.77 2.32 -20.29
C LYS A 695 9.39 2.62 -19.76
N SER A 696 9.15 2.19 -18.55
CA SER A 696 7.85 2.32 -17.88
C SER A 696 8.02 2.47 -16.37
N GLU A 697 7.05 3.12 -15.78
CA GLU A 697 6.87 3.23 -14.34
C GLU A 697 5.40 3.02 -14.03
N GLY A 698 5.09 2.28 -12.94
CA GLY A 698 3.72 2.03 -12.54
C GLY A 698 3.59 1.38 -11.17
N SER A 699 2.36 1.35 -10.64
CA SER A 699 2.05 0.66 -9.40
C SER A 699 1.87 -0.84 -9.64
N VAL A 700 2.43 -1.66 -8.76
CA VAL A 700 2.26 -3.13 -8.77
C VAL A 700 1.37 -3.57 -7.63
N ALA A 701 1.56 -2.95 -6.48
CA ALA A 701 0.77 -3.15 -5.29
C ALA A 701 0.68 -1.85 -4.52
N SER A 702 -0.14 -1.80 -3.50
CA SER A 702 -0.19 -0.62 -2.63
C SER A 702 1.15 -0.40 -1.94
N GLY A 703 1.70 0.80 -2.09
CA GLY A 703 3.02 1.15 -1.55
C GLY A 703 4.20 0.53 -2.30
N VAL A 704 3.98 -0.16 -3.44
CA VAL A 704 5.04 -0.75 -4.26
C VAL A 704 4.90 -0.26 -5.70
N ARG A 705 5.98 0.29 -6.22
CA ARG A 705 6.10 0.75 -7.59
C ARG A 705 7.10 -0.08 -8.36
N ARG A 706 6.94 -0.13 -9.65
CA ARG A 706 7.79 -0.87 -10.59
C ARG A 706 8.39 0.06 -11.61
N ILE A 707 9.68 -0.04 -11.83
CA ILE A 707 10.36 0.50 -13.00
C ILE A 707 10.83 -0.65 -13.87
N GLU A 708 10.57 -0.54 -15.17
CA GLU A 708 11.23 -1.34 -16.20
C GLU A 708 12.20 -0.45 -16.97
N ALA A 709 13.41 -0.94 -17.18
CA ALA A 709 14.45 -0.21 -17.88
C ALA A 709 15.27 -1.12 -18.82
N ILE A 710 15.99 -0.50 -19.72
CA ILE A 710 16.85 -1.15 -20.71
C ILE A 710 18.25 -0.56 -20.67
N THR A 711 19.24 -1.35 -21.12
CA THR A 711 20.65 -0.94 -21.14
C THR A 711 21.32 -1.24 -22.46
N GLY A 712 22.46 -0.62 -22.73
CA GLY A 712 23.38 -0.94 -23.80
C GLY A 712 22.73 -0.98 -25.19
N LYS A 713 22.78 -2.15 -25.83
CA LYS A 713 22.32 -2.36 -27.22
C LYS A 713 20.83 -2.06 -27.39
N GLN A 714 20.00 -2.53 -26.45
CA GLN A 714 18.54 -2.29 -26.47
C GLN A 714 18.20 -0.82 -26.43
N THR A 715 18.89 -0.05 -25.56
CA THR A 715 18.70 1.40 -25.51
C THR A 715 19.05 2.07 -26.82
N LEU A 716 20.17 1.66 -27.46
CA LEU A 716 20.61 2.18 -28.76
C LEU A 716 19.60 1.85 -29.87
N GLU A 717 19.08 0.63 -29.90
CA GLU A 717 18.08 0.19 -30.87
C GLU A 717 16.78 0.98 -30.74
N GLU A 718 16.35 1.24 -29.49
CA GLU A 718 15.17 2.06 -29.25
C GLU A 718 15.35 3.51 -29.68
N LEU A 719 16.48 4.12 -29.38
CA LEU A 719 16.80 5.48 -29.84
C LEU A 719 16.77 5.56 -31.37
N ARG A 720 17.36 4.58 -32.06
CA ARG A 720 17.32 4.48 -33.53
C ARG A 720 15.89 4.36 -34.05
N SER A 721 15.10 3.43 -33.47
CA SER A 721 13.69 3.23 -33.82
C SER A 721 12.87 4.50 -33.63
N GLY A 722 13.09 5.20 -32.49
CA GLY A 722 12.46 6.50 -32.22
C GLY A 722 12.81 7.55 -33.26
N GLN A 723 14.10 7.67 -33.59
CA GLN A 723 14.58 8.59 -34.62
C GLN A 723 13.99 8.27 -36.00
N GLU A 724 13.96 6.99 -36.40
CA GLU A 724 13.33 6.56 -37.66
C GLU A 724 11.84 6.90 -37.71
N LYS A 725 11.10 6.74 -36.61
CA LYS A 725 9.67 7.13 -36.53
C LYS A 725 9.51 8.63 -36.74
N LEU A 726 10.35 9.46 -36.09
CA LEU A 726 10.35 10.92 -36.29
C LEU A 726 10.66 11.29 -37.74
N ILE A 727 11.66 10.67 -38.35
CA ILE A 727 12.01 10.90 -39.75
C ILE A 727 10.83 10.54 -40.68
N ARG A 728 10.21 9.39 -40.46
CA ARG A 728 9.03 8.97 -41.25
C ARG A 728 7.86 9.91 -41.08
N ALA A 729 7.59 10.35 -39.84
CA ALA A 729 6.54 11.32 -39.55
C ALA A 729 6.81 12.67 -40.26
N ALA A 730 8.05 13.15 -40.22
CA ALA A 730 8.46 14.34 -40.95
C ALA A 730 8.29 14.21 -42.46
N GLN A 731 8.68 13.06 -43.05
CA GLN A 731 8.48 12.77 -44.48
C GLN A 731 7.00 12.79 -44.88
N LEU A 732 6.12 12.17 -44.09
CA LEU A 732 4.67 12.20 -44.34
C LEU A 732 4.12 13.64 -44.36
N LEU A 733 4.65 14.51 -43.48
CA LEU A 733 4.27 15.91 -43.39
C LEU A 733 5.07 16.82 -44.33
N LYS A 734 5.96 16.24 -45.18
CA LYS A 734 6.83 16.96 -46.10
C LYS A 734 7.68 18.07 -45.45
N THR A 735 8.28 17.72 -44.30
CA THR A 735 9.13 18.63 -43.50
C THR A 735 10.37 17.87 -43.00
N THR A 736 11.21 18.54 -42.24
CA THR A 736 12.35 17.95 -41.52
C THR A 736 11.95 17.57 -40.08
N SER A 737 12.70 16.67 -39.43
CA SER A 737 12.45 16.30 -38.04
C SER A 737 12.51 17.51 -37.09
N ASN A 738 13.35 18.49 -37.37
CA ASN A 738 13.50 19.70 -36.52
C ASN A 738 12.32 20.66 -36.68
N GLU A 739 11.60 20.60 -37.79
CA GLU A 739 10.47 21.50 -38.08
C GLU A 739 9.11 20.80 -37.85
N LEU A 740 9.12 19.56 -37.34
CA LEU A 740 7.93 18.72 -37.24
C LEU A 740 6.85 19.38 -36.38
N GLU A 741 7.21 19.92 -35.21
CA GLU A 741 6.28 20.60 -34.32
C GLU A 741 5.66 21.82 -34.97
N SER A 742 6.48 22.66 -35.61
CA SER A 742 6.00 23.84 -36.31
C SER A 742 5.03 23.47 -37.45
N ARG A 743 5.36 22.41 -38.21
CA ARG A 743 4.49 21.92 -39.30
C ARG A 743 3.16 21.39 -38.79
N ILE A 744 3.18 20.60 -37.70
CA ILE A 744 1.96 20.11 -37.05
C ILE A 744 1.11 21.28 -36.54
N GLY A 745 1.74 22.25 -35.88
CA GLY A 745 1.07 23.48 -35.41
C GLY A 745 0.42 24.26 -36.55
N GLY A 746 1.14 24.43 -37.65
CA GLY A 746 0.62 25.05 -38.89
C GLY A 746 -0.59 24.31 -39.42
N MET A 747 -0.51 22.99 -39.59
CA MET A 747 -1.61 22.16 -40.07
C MET A 747 -2.86 22.21 -39.17
N LEU A 748 -2.68 22.20 -37.84
CA LEU A 748 -3.78 22.35 -36.91
C LEU A 748 -4.48 23.72 -37.05
N SER A 749 -3.68 24.77 -37.28
CA SER A 749 -4.20 26.11 -37.53
C SER A 749 -4.94 26.21 -38.84
N GLU A 750 -4.37 25.68 -39.94
CA GLU A 750 -5.03 25.58 -41.27
C GLU A 750 -6.34 24.78 -41.17
N MET A 751 -6.34 23.67 -40.47
CA MET A 751 -7.55 22.84 -40.27
C MET A 751 -8.65 23.62 -39.54
N LYS A 752 -8.28 24.38 -38.49
CA LYS A 752 -9.23 25.25 -37.76
C LYS A 752 -9.80 26.34 -38.65
N GLU A 753 -8.96 26.95 -39.49
CA GLU A 753 -9.36 27.95 -40.44
C GLU A 753 -10.30 27.39 -41.52
N ILE A 754 -9.94 26.26 -42.12
CA ILE A 754 -10.78 25.57 -43.10
C ILE A 754 -12.14 25.21 -42.51
N LYS A 755 -12.18 24.69 -41.28
CA LYS A 755 -13.45 24.41 -40.58
C LYS A 755 -14.29 25.69 -40.43
N SER A 756 -13.67 26.79 -40.03
CA SER A 756 -14.34 28.10 -39.90
C SER A 756 -14.88 28.60 -41.23
N GLN A 757 -14.09 28.49 -42.31
CA GLN A 757 -14.48 28.86 -43.66
C GLN A 757 -15.65 27.99 -44.19
N LEU A 758 -15.56 26.66 -43.90
CA LEU A 758 -16.63 25.74 -44.28
C LEU A 758 -17.97 26.09 -43.60
N GLU A 759 -17.93 26.44 -42.33
CA GLU A 759 -19.14 26.88 -41.63
C GLU A 759 -19.69 28.19 -42.19
N LYS A 760 -18.84 29.16 -42.52
CA LYS A 760 -19.27 30.41 -43.18
C LYS A 760 -19.89 30.15 -44.56
N PHE A 761 -19.28 29.25 -45.35
CA PHE A 761 -19.84 28.88 -46.66
C PHE A 761 -21.20 28.19 -46.53
N LYS A 762 -21.37 27.31 -45.58
CA LYS A 762 -22.66 26.65 -45.27
C LYS A 762 -23.73 27.71 -44.88
N GLU A 763 -23.35 28.68 -44.07
CA GLU A 763 -24.26 29.75 -43.64
C GLU A 763 -24.63 30.65 -44.79
N GLN A 764 -23.69 31.04 -45.68
CA GLN A 764 -23.96 31.82 -46.88
C GLN A 764 -24.86 31.08 -47.89
N ALA A 765 -24.63 29.77 -48.07
CA ALA A 765 -25.46 28.93 -48.94
C ALA A 765 -26.90 28.86 -48.40
N SER A 766 -27.10 28.69 -47.12
CA SER A 766 -28.44 28.72 -46.49
C SER A 766 -29.16 30.05 -46.65
N LEU A 767 -28.44 31.17 -46.53
CA LEU A 767 -29.03 32.50 -46.73
C LEU A 767 -29.33 32.74 -48.21
N GLY A 768 -28.56 32.24 -49.16
CA GLY A 768 -28.85 32.28 -50.60
C GLY A 768 -30.15 31.54 -50.93
N GLU A 769 -30.29 30.31 -50.39
CA GLU A 769 -31.54 29.53 -50.55
C GLU A 769 -32.76 30.22 -49.95
N ALA A 770 -32.63 30.81 -48.75
CA ALA A 770 -33.70 31.52 -48.10
C ALA A 770 -34.21 32.71 -48.97
N ARG A 771 -33.33 33.42 -49.66
CA ARG A 771 -33.70 34.47 -50.59
C ARG A 771 -34.45 33.92 -51.80
N THR A 772 -34.03 32.81 -52.33
CA THR A 772 -34.68 32.11 -53.43
C THR A 772 -36.09 31.69 -53.03
N PHE A 773 -36.28 31.16 -51.83
CA PHE A 773 -37.60 30.82 -51.33
C PHE A 773 -38.52 32.00 -51.21
N LEU A 774 -38.04 33.16 -50.79
CA LEU A 774 -38.88 34.41 -50.75
C LEU A 774 -39.31 34.87 -52.11
N THR A 775 -38.46 34.72 -53.13
CA THR A 775 -38.81 35.16 -54.53
C THR A 775 -39.69 34.17 -55.25
N SER A 776 -39.58 32.84 -54.89
CA SER A 776 -40.42 31.78 -55.50
C SER A 776 -41.68 31.46 -54.70
N ALA A 777 -41.96 32.19 -53.64
CA ALA A 777 -43.14 31.93 -52.77
C ALA A 777 -44.44 32.04 -53.54
N LYS A 778 -45.31 31.06 -53.39
CA LYS A 778 -46.66 30.99 -53.97
C LYS A 778 -47.57 31.92 -53.21
N GLU A 779 -48.39 32.73 -53.93
CA GLU A 779 -49.39 33.58 -53.29
C GLU A 779 -50.65 32.78 -53.06
N VAL A 780 -51.11 32.73 -51.80
CA VAL A 780 -52.36 32.05 -51.40
C VAL A 780 -53.22 33.00 -50.57
N LYS A 781 -54.32 33.51 -51.12
CA LYS A 781 -55.19 34.46 -50.44
C LYS A 781 -54.48 35.65 -49.72
N GLY A 782 -53.47 36.17 -50.39
CA GLY A 782 -52.69 37.33 -49.88
C GLY A 782 -51.61 37.03 -48.94
N LEU A 783 -51.36 35.75 -48.64
CA LEU A 783 -50.15 35.24 -47.95
C LEU A 783 -49.17 34.62 -48.91
N LYS A 784 -47.87 34.58 -48.55
CA LYS A 784 -46.76 33.94 -49.29
C LYS A 784 -46.44 32.60 -48.71
N LEU A 785 -46.71 31.54 -49.46
CA LEU A 785 -46.42 30.15 -49.03
C LEU A 785 -45.11 29.64 -49.66
N VAL A 786 -44.27 29.06 -48.82
CA VAL A 786 -43.07 28.31 -49.20
C VAL A 786 -43.16 26.92 -48.59
N THR A 787 -43.16 25.89 -49.42
CA THR A 787 -42.97 24.50 -48.99
C THR A 787 -41.74 23.93 -49.69
N ALA A 788 -40.80 23.41 -48.90
CA ALA A 788 -39.58 22.85 -49.46
C ALA A 788 -39.00 21.73 -48.63
N GLN A 789 -38.39 20.73 -49.29
CA GLN A 789 -37.57 19.71 -48.66
C GLN A 789 -36.08 20.04 -48.86
N ARG A 790 -35.29 19.92 -47.82
CA ARG A 790 -33.83 20.11 -47.81
C ARG A 790 -33.17 19.05 -47.00
N ASP A 791 -32.65 18.00 -47.59
CA ASP A 791 -32.09 16.87 -46.94
C ASP A 791 -30.70 17.17 -46.36
N GLY A 792 -30.35 16.47 -45.27
CA GLY A 792 -29.07 16.59 -44.55
C GLY A 792 -28.95 17.79 -43.62
N MET A 793 -29.94 18.70 -43.53
CA MET A 793 -29.95 19.81 -42.57
C MET A 793 -30.30 19.30 -41.18
N ASP A 794 -29.58 19.75 -40.16
CA ASP A 794 -29.98 19.52 -38.77
C ASP A 794 -31.10 20.51 -38.35
N ALA A 795 -31.72 20.23 -37.20
CA ALA A 795 -32.84 21.05 -36.69
C ALA A 795 -32.46 22.52 -36.46
N ASN A 796 -31.20 22.82 -36.13
CA ASN A 796 -30.73 24.17 -35.90
C ASN A 796 -30.54 24.94 -37.22
N ALA A 797 -29.98 24.28 -38.22
CA ALA A 797 -29.81 24.86 -39.56
C ALA A 797 -31.17 25.12 -40.19
N LEU A 798 -32.13 24.19 -40.07
CA LEU A 798 -33.49 24.37 -40.57
C LEU A 798 -34.19 25.53 -39.84
N ARG A 799 -34.00 25.65 -38.53
CA ARG A 799 -34.56 26.76 -37.74
C ARG A 799 -34.02 28.13 -38.16
N LYS A 800 -32.69 28.24 -38.35
CA LYS A 800 -32.08 29.49 -38.85
C LYS A 800 -32.66 29.92 -40.19
N LEU A 801 -32.86 28.97 -41.10
CA LEU A 801 -33.48 29.21 -42.42
C LEU A 801 -34.90 29.69 -42.26
N GLY A 802 -35.70 29.07 -41.44
CA GLY A 802 -37.09 29.47 -41.16
C GLY A 802 -37.20 30.85 -40.47
N ASP A 803 -36.34 31.12 -39.47
CA ASP A 803 -36.27 32.40 -38.79
C ASP A 803 -35.96 33.55 -39.78
N PHE A 804 -35.03 33.32 -40.72
CA PHE A 804 -34.72 34.27 -41.74
C PHE A 804 -35.95 34.56 -42.64
N LEU A 805 -36.70 33.55 -43.08
CA LEU A 805 -37.90 33.71 -43.89
C LEU A 805 -38.97 34.54 -43.13
N ARG A 806 -39.23 34.20 -41.86
CA ARG A 806 -40.19 34.85 -40.98
C ARG A 806 -39.83 36.33 -40.77
N ASP A 807 -38.58 36.63 -40.51
CA ASP A 807 -38.12 37.97 -40.17
C ASP A 807 -38.08 38.94 -41.40
N LYS A 808 -37.93 38.37 -42.60
CA LYS A 808 -37.88 39.14 -43.85
C LYS A 808 -39.20 39.38 -44.53
N GLU A 809 -40.20 38.50 -44.31
CA GLU A 809 -41.48 38.59 -44.97
C GLU A 809 -42.64 38.42 -43.98
N PRO A 810 -43.31 39.47 -43.55
CA PRO A 810 -44.40 39.40 -42.57
C PRO A 810 -45.58 38.52 -43.00
N LYS A 811 -45.78 38.32 -44.32
CA LYS A 811 -46.86 37.49 -44.90
C LYS A 811 -46.41 36.02 -45.13
N ILE A 812 -45.24 35.63 -44.75
CA ILE A 812 -44.74 34.31 -45.07
C ILE A 812 -45.41 33.23 -44.24
N VAL A 813 -45.69 32.11 -44.84
CA VAL A 813 -45.91 30.82 -44.27
C VAL A 813 -44.88 29.91 -44.90
N GLY A 814 -43.82 29.59 -44.13
CA GLY A 814 -42.73 28.70 -44.57
C GLY A 814 -42.84 27.34 -43.91
N VAL A 815 -42.94 26.29 -44.71
CA VAL A 815 -42.91 24.92 -44.19
C VAL A 815 -41.77 24.19 -44.85
N LEU A 816 -40.80 23.84 -44.03
CA LEU A 816 -39.53 23.19 -44.46
C LEU A 816 -39.42 21.80 -43.87
N ALA A 817 -38.99 20.87 -44.67
CA ALA A 817 -38.69 19.49 -44.27
C ALA A 817 -37.21 19.15 -44.50
N SER A 818 -36.64 18.38 -43.61
CA SER A 818 -35.31 17.81 -43.78
C SER A 818 -35.31 16.34 -43.44
N VAL A 819 -34.63 15.54 -44.27
CA VAL A 819 -34.38 14.13 -44.02
C VAL A 819 -32.89 13.97 -43.74
N LYS A 820 -32.59 13.44 -42.54
CA LYS A 820 -31.24 13.13 -42.12
C LYS A 820 -31.23 11.83 -41.34
N ASP A 821 -30.34 10.92 -41.66
CA ASP A 821 -30.17 9.62 -40.95
C ASP A 821 -31.50 8.86 -40.79
N GLY A 822 -32.34 8.85 -41.85
CA GLY A 822 -33.65 8.20 -41.84
C GLY A 822 -34.74 8.83 -40.99
N LYS A 823 -34.50 10.04 -40.47
CA LYS A 823 -35.48 10.81 -39.67
C LYS A 823 -35.94 12.06 -40.42
N VAL A 824 -37.22 12.37 -40.32
CA VAL A 824 -37.82 13.58 -40.86
C VAL A 824 -37.84 14.64 -39.76
N THR A 825 -37.32 15.82 -40.08
CA THR A 825 -37.50 17.04 -39.28
C THR A 825 -38.37 18.03 -40.05
N LEU A 826 -39.45 18.47 -39.45
CA LEU A 826 -40.36 19.46 -40.00
C LEU A 826 -40.25 20.77 -39.26
N LEU A 827 -40.23 21.87 -39.98
CA LEU A 827 -40.30 23.25 -39.45
C LEU A 827 -41.43 24.03 -40.14
N ALA A 828 -42.27 24.66 -39.38
CA ALA A 828 -43.16 25.66 -39.89
C ALA A 828 -42.85 27.01 -39.25
N VAL A 829 -42.84 28.08 -40.07
CA VAL A 829 -42.70 29.46 -39.60
C VAL A 829 -43.80 30.33 -40.23
N CYS A 830 -44.35 31.23 -39.42
CA CYS A 830 -45.38 32.19 -39.89
C CYS A 830 -44.92 33.60 -39.53
N GLY A 831 -44.91 34.46 -40.51
CA GLY A 831 -44.75 35.91 -40.35
C GLY A 831 -45.89 36.57 -39.54
N LYS A 832 -45.66 37.77 -39.06
CA LYS A 832 -46.57 38.44 -38.13
C LYS A 832 -48.03 38.66 -38.77
N GLU A 833 -48.09 38.99 -40.06
CA GLU A 833 -49.37 39.16 -40.77
C GLU A 833 -50.02 37.79 -41.03
N ALA A 834 -49.26 36.73 -41.29
CA ALA A 834 -49.82 35.40 -41.45
C ALA A 834 -50.45 34.92 -40.13
N VAL A 835 -49.75 35.16 -38.97
CA VAL A 835 -50.33 34.85 -37.67
C VAL A 835 -51.56 35.63 -37.34
N ALA A 836 -51.60 36.95 -37.69
CA ALA A 836 -52.77 37.83 -37.51
C ALA A 836 -53.95 37.38 -38.37
N SER A 837 -53.73 36.80 -39.55
CA SER A 837 -54.76 36.22 -40.41
C SER A 837 -55.31 34.86 -39.94
N GLY A 838 -54.81 34.34 -38.78
CA GLY A 838 -55.27 33.08 -38.18
C GLY A 838 -54.43 31.85 -38.53
N VAL A 839 -53.37 31.98 -39.36
CA VAL A 839 -52.50 30.89 -39.75
C VAL A 839 -51.34 30.76 -38.73
N LYS A 840 -51.31 29.67 -38.00
CA LYS A 840 -50.33 29.44 -36.92
C LYS A 840 -49.40 28.25 -37.22
N ALA A 841 -48.10 28.44 -37.08
CA ALA A 841 -47.09 27.40 -37.31
C ALA A 841 -47.33 26.13 -36.47
N GLY A 842 -47.77 26.29 -35.19
CA GLY A 842 -48.09 25.16 -34.33
C GLY A 842 -49.23 24.30 -34.85
N ASP A 843 -50.23 24.89 -35.49
CA ASP A 843 -51.36 24.15 -36.06
C ASP A 843 -50.96 23.45 -37.37
N ILE A 844 -50.09 24.06 -38.15
CA ILE A 844 -49.53 23.44 -39.37
C ILE A 844 -48.75 22.20 -38.99
N ILE A 845 -47.80 22.28 -38.04
CA ILE A 845 -47.00 21.16 -37.63
C ILE A 845 -47.85 20.05 -37.01
N LYS A 846 -48.86 20.38 -36.19
CA LYS A 846 -49.81 19.39 -35.63
C LYS A 846 -50.57 18.63 -36.71
N ALA A 847 -50.88 19.28 -37.85
CA ALA A 847 -51.58 18.64 -38.95
C ALA A 847 -50.67 17.77 -39.80
N ILE A 848 -49.43 18.22 -40.13
CA ILE A 848 -48.54 17.54 -41.07
C ILE A 848 -47.59 16.52 -40.45
N ALA A 849 -47.20 16.69 -39.17
CA ALA A 849 -46.28 15.75 -38.54
C ALA A 849 -46.81 14.30 -38.42
N PRO A 850 -48.10 14.07 -38.13
CA PRO A 850 -48.68 12.72 -38.14
C PRO A 850 -48.59 12.02 -39.53
N ILE A 851 -48.63 12.79 -40.65
CA ILE A 851 -48.50 12.26 -42.01
C ILE A 851 -47.12 11.59 -42.18
N CYS A 852 -46.09 12.13 -41.55
CA CYS A 852 -44.73 11.56 -41.52
C CYS A 852 -44.50 10.57 -40.38
N GLY A 853 -45.55 10.04 -39.74
CA GLY A 853 -45.45 9.08 -38.63
C GLY A 853 -44.85 9.69 -37.36
N GLY A 854 -45.12 10.97 -37.08
CA GLY A 854 -44.49 11.64 -35.96
C GLY A 854 -45.42 12.60 -35.20
N LYS A 855 -44.81 13.46 -34.37
CA LYS A 855 -45.52 14.47 -33.57
C LYS A 855 -44.74 15.79 -33.59
N GLY A 856 -45.43 16.86 -33.37
CA GLY A 856 -44.81 18.17 -33.26
C GLY A 856 -45.73 19.23 -32.72
N GLY A 857 -45.20 20.44 -32.58
CA GLY A 857 -45.94 21.62 -32.16
C GLY A 857 -44.99 22.77 -31.85
N GLY A 858 -45.53 23.86 -31.39
CA GLY A 858 -44.76 25.05 -31.08
C GLY A 858 -45.61 26.31 -30.92
N LYS A 859 -44.93 27.43 -31.04
CA LYS A 859 -45.54 28.75 -30.95
C LYS A 859 -46.31 29.09 -32.24
N PRO A 860 -47.18 30.12 -32.24
CA PRO A 860 -47.89 30.56 -33.45
C PRO A 860 -46.98 30.98 -34.59
N ASP A 861 -45.81 31.54 -34.27
CA ASP A 861 -44.85 32.07 -35.24
C ASP A 861 -43.76 31.06 -35.68
N SER A 862 -43.53 30.02 -34.89
CA SER A 862 -42.54 28.96 -35.21
C SER A 862 -42.85 27.66 -34.47
N ALA A 863 -42.83 26.55 -35.21
CA ALA A 863 -43.09 25.23 -34.65
C ALA A 863 -42.27 24.16 -35.36
N MET A 864 -41.89 23.12 -34.62
CA MET A 864 -41.14 21.99 -35.16
C MET A 864 -41.82 20.66 -34.87
N GLY A 865 -41.63 19.74 -35.77
CA GLY A 865 -42.05 18.36 -35.61
C GLY A 865 -41.04 17.41 -36.17
N GLY A 866 -41.25 16.14 -35.93
CA GLY A 866 -40.45 15.11 -36.53
C GLY A 866 -41.24 13.86 -36.86
N GLY A 867 -40.66 12.96 -37.67
CA GLY A 867 -41.30 11.73 -38.04
C GLY A 867 -40.29 10.70 -38.55
N THR A 868 -40.76 9.50 -38.81
CA THR A 868 -39.92 8.38 -39.28
C THR A 868 -40.27 7.91 -40.69
N GLU A 869 -41.42 8.36 -41.23
CA GLU A 869 -41.87 7.97 -42.56
C GLU A 869 -41.36 8.94 -43.64
N VAL A 870 -40.14 8.69 -44.10
CA VAL A 870 -39.46 9.56 -45.08
C VAL A 870 -40.21 9.67 -46.40
N SER A 871 -40.86 8.60 -46.89
CA SER A 871 -41.63 8.57 -48.13
C SER A 871 -42.87 9.41 -48.13
N LYS A 872 -43.28 9.94 -46.94
CA LYS A 872 -44.47 10.74 -46.77
C LYS A 872 -44.19 12.24 -46.60
N VAL A 873 -42.98 12.69 -46.81
CA VAL A 873 -42.59 14.09 -46.71
C VAL A 873 -43.27 14.94 -47.73
N ASP A 874 -43.36 14.47 -48.98
CA ASP A 874 -44.03 15.18 -50.07
C ASP A 874 -45.54 15.30 -49.84
N ASP A 875 -46.19 14.24 -49.32
CA ASP A 875 -47.59 14.23 -48.95
C ASP A 875 -47.86 15.27 -47.82
N ALA A 876 -46.95 15.33 -46.84
CA ALA A 876 -47.03 16.27 -45.72
C ALA A 876 -46.89 17.74 -46.20
N LEU A 877 -45.95 17.99 -47.11
CA LEU A 877 -45.75 19.32 -47.68
C LEU A 877 -46.92 19.74 -48.60
N ALA A 878 -47.48 18.82 -49.39
CA ALA A 878 -48.65 19.08 -50.27
C ALA A 878 -49.93 19.42 -49.48
N ALA A 879 -50.12 18.79 -48.29
CA ALA A 879 -51.26 19.01 -47.44
C ALA A 879 -51.30 20.46 -46.84
N VAL A 880 -50.21 21.22 -46.93
CA VAL A 880 -50.10 22.54 -46.35
C VAL A 880 -50.99 23.54 -47.12
N ASP A 881 -51.11 23.45 -48.44
CA ASP A 881 -51.95 24.34 -49.30
C ASP A 881 -53.43 24.30 -48.85
N ASP A 882 -54.00 23.12 -48.77
CA ASP A 882 -55.36 22.88 -48.34
C ASP A 882 -55.63 23.33 -46.90
N LEU A 883 -54.64 23.08 -46.02
CA LEU A 883 -54.70 23.45 -44.60
C LEU A 883 -54.79 24.98 -44.48
N ILE A 884 -53.99 25.73 -45.22
CA ILE A 884 -54.00 27.20 -45.20
C ILE A 884 -55.32 27.75 -45.77
N LEU A 885 -55.80 27.19 -46.87
CA LEU A 885 -57.05 27.56 -47.49
C LEU A 885 -58.24 27.34 -46.53
N SER A 886 -58.23 26.25 -45.78
CA SER A 886 -59.25 25.93 -44.77
C SER A 886 -59.24 26.84 -43.56
N LYS A 887 -58.15 27.48 -43.28
CA LYS A 887 -57.98 28.43 -42.15
C LYS A 887 -58.34 29.86 -42.51
N LEU A 888 -58.26 30.20 -43.77
CA LEU A 888 -58.58 31.57 -44.28
C LEU A 888 -60.00 31.70 -44.78
N GLY A 889 -60.83 30.68 -44.77
CA GLY A 889 -62.26 30.65 -45.10
C GLY A 889 -62.49 30.56 -46.55
#